data_786ac31bc96f9252dc69e67de044255b
#
_entry.id   786ac31bc96f9252dc69e67de044255b
#
_cell.length_a   1.000
_cell.length_b   1.000
_cell.length_c   1.000
_cell.angle_alpha   90.00
_cell.angle_beta   90.00
_cell.angle_gamma   90.00
#
_symmetry.space_group_name_H-M   'P 1'
#
loop_
_entity.id
_entity.type
_entity.pdbx_description
1 polymer ?
#
loop_
_entity_poly.entity_id
_entity_poly.type
_entity_poly.pdbx_seq_one_letter_code
_entity_poly.pdbx_strand_id
1 'polypeptide(L)'
;MQKLTNQNLHIILSERLNDTDFVLILNALIKFLRRGGKKQASERFDLILSTLKQDDALCRQFSLRFYAWLSKVHIYPALIKLGIFSRHSFTREMGIRIYERFSPSYKDFSNLREVFLYLFHSKNDDKWLQTLSLRQWLSMYELLQGKADPALLQTASRQLADARLRAVEMLSIWIASEAIEPDLIRIAPRLLEADSAFVALQREIAKLVEHYRHSEETYDTAHLEVMFDQCDKQIEYLRRRGTGAGSGSSVKVAHLLERLQQTIDRLKLLTNIQIKTGSRTRLTINLMNAMIYAAVEQYSTSHLRKSSIRMLARSITENKSHHGEHYITRNRSEYFKMFYSAAGGGVIIALMALNKIHIASLGFSEFTTSFLAGLNYGLGFMLIHMLHCTVATKQPAMTAASFAEQVDSNEGSKAVDNKLAKLLIDVCRSQSVAVFGNVSIAVLLAAGIAWGYAYTHGQPLLNEAVTAYQLKSIEIFTQPTLWYAAIAGVWLFCSGIIAGFFDNRSDYLNLRQRLPFNPFLRKIMRPQPRRRLAAYIHKHYGSLMGNFIFGMLLGMTGYFGHLFGLPLDIRHVAFSSANLGYAAISGHADIFTFMLGLVSVLAIGMVNLVVSFSLALAVALRSRGTRLGSMRNLLKSFWSQVKANPLILLYPVQVNNKENTK
;
A
#
# COMPACT_ATOMS: atom_id res chain seq x y z
N MET A 1 34.30 -29.31 -3.77
CA MET A 1 32.88 -29.73 -3.62
C MET A 1 32.82 -31.24 -3.60
N GLN A 2 32.71 -31.87 -2.40
CA GLN A 2 32.53 -33.31 -2.31
C GLN A 2 31.19 -33.65 -2.96
N LYS A 3 31.19 -34.57 -3.95
CA LYS A 3 29.98 -35.20 -4.47
C LYS A 3 29.33 -35.89 -3.27
N LEU A 4 28.21 -35.36 -2.79
CA LEU A 4 27.37 -36.03 -1.78
C LEU A 4 26.77 -37.27 -2.44
N THR A 5 27.36 -38.41 -2.14
CA THR A 5 26.87 -39.74 -2.52
C THR A 5 25.86 -40.23 -1.48
N ASN A 6 25.02 -41.17 -1.86
CA ASN A 6 24.10 -41.85 -0.94
C ASN A 6 24.81 -42.35 0.34
N GLN A 7 26.07 -42.79 0.24
CA GLN A 7 26.91 -43.23 1.34
C GLN A 7 27.16 -42.18 2.41
N ASN A 8 27.50 -40.94 2.01
CA ASN A 8 27.73 -39.86 2.95
C ASN A 8 26.45 -39.41 3.69
N LEU A 9 25.31 -39.44 2.99
CA LEU A 9 24.02 -39.14 3.62
C LEU A 9 23.58 -40.22 4.58
N HIS A 10 23.82 -41.50 4.22
CA HIS A 10 23.57 -42.68 5.07
C HIS A 10 24.36 -42.59 6.38
N ILE A 11 25.67 -42.30 6.33
CA ILE A 11 26.53 -42.17 7.51
C ILE A 11 26.03 -41.02 8.40
N ILE A 12 25.74 -39.88 7.84
CA ILE A 12 25.21 -38.71 8.59
C ILE A 12 23.88 -39.04 9.28
N LEU A 13 22.99 -39.78 8.63
CA LEU A 13 21.71 -40.15 9.20
C LEU A 13 21.88 -41.24 10.29
N SER A 14 22.67 -42.29 10.05
CA SER A 14 22.87 -43.36 11.00
C SER A 14 23.55 -42.92 12.31
N GLU A 15 24.58 -42.06 12.20
CA GLU A 15 25.26 -41.50 13.38
C GLU A 15 24.34 -40.61 14.22
N ARG A 16 23.57 -39.73 13.56
CA ARG A 16 22.70 -38.79 14.25
C ARG A 16 21.42 -39.41 14.83
N LEU A 17 20.90 -40.47 14.21
CA LEU A 17 19.71 -41.15 14.71
C LEU A 17 19.92 -41.83 16.09
N ASN A 18 21.16 -42.10 16.49
CA ASN A 18 21.43 -42.74 17.77
C ASN A 18 21.42 -41.76 18.97
N ASP A 19 21.99 -40.55 18.82
CA ASP A 19 22.30 -39.69 19.97
C ASP A 19 21.66 -38.29 19.92
N THR A 20 20.92 -37.90 18.86
CA THR A 20 20.50 -36.51 18.68
C THR A 20 18.97 -36.34 18.77
N ASP A 21 18.51 -35.19 19.30
CA ASP A 21 17.09 -34.77 19.24
C ASP A 21 16.59 -34.82 17.81
N PHE A 22 15.41 -35.37 17.56
CA PHE A 22 14.84 -35.56 16.24
C PHE A 22 14.69 -34.23 15.47
N VAL A 23 14.38 -33.12 16.16
CA VAL A 23 14.31 -31.79 15.55
C VAL A 23 15.65 -31.37 14.97
N LEU A 24 16.76 -31.72 15.58
CA LEU A 24 18.12 -31.44 15.06
C LEU A 24 18.43 -32.27 13.81
N ILE A 25 17.91 -33.49 13.72
CA ILE A 25 17.99 -34.32 12.51
C ILE A 25 17.20 -33.70 11.38
N LEU A 26 15.97 -33.28 11.64
CA LEU A 26 15.15 -32.53 10.64
C LEU A 26 15.86 -31.26 10.17
N ASN A 27 16.48 -30.49 11.08
CA ASN A 27 17.24 -29.30 10.72
C ASN A 27 18.44 -29.63 9.81
N ALA A 28 19.13 -30.77 10.07
CA ALA A 28 20.23 -31.21 9.20
C ALA A 28 19.74 -31.56 7.78
N LEU A 29 18.61 -32.26 7.66
CA LEU A 29 17.98 -32.58 6.37
C LEU A 29 17.53 -31.31 5.62
N ILE A 30 16.89 -30.37 6.31
CA ILE A 30 16.46 -29.11 5.72
C ILE A 30 17.67 -28.26 5.30
N LYS A 31 18.74 -28.20 6.08
CA LYS A 31 20.00 -27.55 5.67
C LYS A 31 20.61 -28.20 4.44
N PHE A 32 20.50 -29.52 4.32
CA PHE A 32 20.94 -30.24 3.14
C PHE A 32 20.12 -29.86 1.90
N LEU A 33 18.79 -29.84 2.00
CA LEU A 33 17.89 -29.40 0.93
C LEU A 33 18.15 -27.94 0.54
N ARG A 34 18.27 -27.05 1.53
CA ARG A 34 18.53 -25.60 1.34
C ARG A 34 19.81 -25.32 0.56
N ARG A 35 20.89 -26.09 0.78
CA ARG A 35 22.17 -25.96 0.06
C ARG A 35 22.04 -26.26 -1.45
N GLY A 36 21.05 -27.03 -1.84
CA GLY A 36 20.73 -27.30 -3.26
C GLY A 36 20.09 -26.13 -3.98
N GLY A 37 19.53 -25.19 -3.24
CA GLY A 37 18.79 -24.07 -3.78
C GLY A 37 17.62 -24.52 -4.65
N LYS A 38 17.15 -23.63 -5.53
CA LYS A 38 15.99 -23.88 -6.41
C LYS A 38 16.21 -24.98 -7.45
N LYS A 39 17.47 -25.21 -7.89
CA LYS A 39 17.78 -26.16 -8.99
C LYS A 39 17.96 -27.61 -8.53
N GLN A 40 18.44 -27.84 -7.33
CA GLN A 40 18.85 -29.17 -6.87
C GLN A 40 18.04 -29.70 -5.67
N ALA A 41 17.10 -28.91 -5.12
CA ALA A 41 16.37 -29.35 -3.93
C ALA A 41 15.51 -30.59 -4.19
N SER A 42 14.88 -30.69 -5.37
CA SER A 42 14.09 -31.86 -5.77
C SER A 42 14.96 -33.12 -5.88
N GLU A 43 16.11 -33.01 -6.56
CA GLU A 43 17.08 -34.12 -6.69
C GLU A 43 17.61 -34.58 -5.33
N ARG A 44 17.89 -33.63 -4.42
CA ARG A 44 18.35 -33.94 -3.06
C ARG A 44 17.26 -34.58 -2.21
N PHE A 45 16.00 -34.21 -2.43
CA PHE A 45 14.87 -34.85 -1.77
C PHE A 45 14.73 -36.32 -2.25
N ASP A 46 14.88 -36.54 -3.58
CA ASP A 46 14.88 -37.88 -4.15
C ASP A 46 16.07 -38.71 -3.66
N LEU A 47 17.23 -38.07 -3.40
CA LEU A 47 18.38 -38.74 -2.78
C LEU A 47 18.05 -39.15 -1.37
N ILE A 48 17.39 -38.34 -0.54
CA ILE A 48 16.93 -38.76 0.81
C ILE A 48 15.97 -39.92 0.70
N LEU A 49 14.99 -39.87 -0.21
CA LEU A 49 14.03 -40.95 -0.43
C LEU A 49 14.72 -42.25 -0.85
N SER A 50 15.68 -42.21 -1.77
CA SER A 50 16.41 -43.40 -2.24
C SER A 50 17.28 -44.00 -1.16
N THR A 51 17.95 -43.16 -0.35
CA THR A 51 18.76 -43.62 0.80
C THR A 51 17.92 -44.37 1.83
N LEU A 52 16.74 -43.82 2.20
CA LEU A 52 15.82 -44.46 3.12
C LEU A 52 15.17 -45.73 2.53
N LYS A 53 14.96 -45.80 1.22
CA LYS A 53 14.45 -47.01 0.54
C LYS A 53 15.48 -48.14 0.45
N GLN A 54 16.77 -47.78 0.31
CA GLN A 54 17.85 -48.79 0.16
C GLN A 54 18.22 -49.46 1.47
N ASP A 55 18.05 -48.80 2.61
CA ASP A 55 18.30 -49.34 3.93
C ASP A 55 17.04 -49.42 4.79
N ASP A 56 16.49 -50.64 4.92
CA ASP A 56 15.26 -50.89 5.65
C ASP A 56 15.41 -50.63 7.17
N ALA A 57 16.58 -50.92 7.73
CA ALA A 57 16.86 -50.69 9.14
C ALA A 57 16.92 -49.21 9.47
N LEU A 58 17.61 -48.43 8.64
CA LEU A 58 17.68 -46.98 8.75
C LEU A 58 16.29 -46.33 8.59
N CYS A 59 15.50 -46.80 7.64
CA CYS A 59 14.15 -46.27 7.40
C CYS A 59 13.24 -46.59 8.61
N ARG A 60 13.30 -47.80 9.15
CA ARG A 60 12.53 -48.17 10.34
C ARG A 60 12.92 -47.37 11.57
N GLN A 61 14.21 -47.14 11.81
CA GLN A 61 14.69 -46.31 12.90
C GLN A 61 14.27 -44.84 12.73
N PHE A 62 14.36 -44.29 11.52
CA PHE A 62 13.91 -42.94 11.24
C PHE A 62 12.40 -42.79 11.45
N SER A 63 11.60 -43.75 10.96
CA SER A 63 10.14 -43.76 11.13
C SER A 63 9.75 -43.84 12.61
N LEU A 64 10.39 -44.73 13.39
CA LEU A 64 10.16 -44.86 14.83
C LEU A 64 10.43 -43.55 15.56
N ARG A 65 11.55 -42.88 15.28
CA ARG A 65 11.91 -41.62 15.88
C ARG A 65 10.94 -40.48 15.45
N PHE A 66 10.52 -40.49 14.20
CA PHE A 66 9.54 -39.50 13.69
C PHE A 66 8.20 -39.60 14.41
N TYR A 67 7.62 -40.82 14.49
CA TYR A 67 6.33 -41.02 15.13
C TYR A 67 6.40 -40.89 16.66
N ALA A 68 7.50 -41.26 17.28
CA ALA A 68 7.74 -41.04 18.71
C ALA A 68 7.84 -39.52 19.04
N TRP A 69 8.47 -38.73 18.17
CA TRP A 69 8.48 -37.28 18.31
C TRP A 69 7.08 -36.69 18.03
N LEU A 70 6.41 -37.10 16.93
CA LEU A 70 5.10 -36.59 16.53
C LEU A 70 4.03 -36.90 17.61
N SER A 71 4.14 -38.00 18.34
CA SER A 71 3.24 -38.37 19.44
C SER A 71 3.44 -37.54 20.73
N LYS A 72 4.51 -36.74 20.81
CA LYS A 72 4.82 -35.90 22.00
C LYS A 72 4.71 -34.41 21.72
N VAL A 73 4.85 -33.99 20.47
CA VAL A 73 4.88 -32.57 20.11
C VAL A 73 3.49 -31.95 20.17
N HIS A 74 3.37 -30.75 20.73
CA HIS A 74 2.12 -29.98 20.77
C HIS A 74 1.79 -29.37 19.40
N ILE A 75 0.89 -30.01 18.66
CA ILE A 75 0.51 -29.63 17.28
C ILE A 75 -0.45 -28.43 17.26
N TYR A 76 -1.37 -28.38 18.22
CA TYR A 76 -2.45 -27.40 18.27
C TYR A 76 -2.01 -25.91 18.09
N PRO A 77 -0.94 -25.40 18.75
CA PRO A 77 -0.54 -24.00 18.59
C PRO A 77 -0.11 -23.65 17.16
N ALA A 78 0.46 -24.61 16.42
CA ALA A 78 0.82 -24.42 15.03
C ALA A 78 -0.41 -24.27 14.14
N LEU A 79 -1.45 -25.07 14.34
CA LEU A 79 -2.68 -25.05 13.56
C LEU A 79 -3.44 -23.73 13.68
N ILE A 80 -3.45 -23.10 14.85
CA ILE A 80 -4.24 -21.89 15.12
C ILE A 80 -3.48 -20.58 14.94
N LYS A 81 -2.14 -20.56 15.02
CA LYS A 81 -1.37 -19.30 15.03
C LYS A 81 -0.47 -19.11 13.82
N LEU A 82 0.07 -20.20 13.26
CA LEU A 82 1.06 -20.09 12.19
C LEU A 82 0.40 -19.67 10.87
N GLY A 83 0.77 -18.51 10.34
CA GLY A 83 0.23 -17.96 9.10
C GLY A 83 -1.05 -17.14 9.26
N ILE A 84 -1.50 -16.90 10.49
CA ILE A 84 -2.59 -15.96 10.79
C ILE A 84 -1.96 -14.71 11.38
N PHE A 85 -2.37 -13.54 10.90
CA PHE A 85 -1.84 -12.25 11.38
C PHE A 85 -2.05 -12.09 12.89
N SER A 86 -1.07 -11.46 13.54
CA SER A 86 -1.20 -11.12 14.96
C SER A 86 -2.23 -10.00 15.18
N ARG A 87 -2.76 -9.88 16.40
CA ARG A 87 -3.60 -8.74 16.79
C ARG A 87 -2.82 -7.43 16.97
N HIS A 88 -1.50 -7.49 16.86
CA HIS A 88 -0.65 -6.32 17.07
C HIS A 88 -0.68 -5.36 15.89
N SER A 89 -0.50 -4.07 16.17
CA SER A 89 -0.30 -3.07 15.14
C SER A 89 0.99 -3.33 14.36
N PHE A 90 1.05 -2.80 13.12
CA PHE A 90 2.23 -2.91 12.26
C PHE A 90 3.54 -2.51 12.94
N THR A 91 3.55 -1.39 13.67
CA THR A 91 4.74 -0.87 14.35
C THR A 91 5.24 -1.82 15.43
N ARG A 92 4.33 -2.38 16.23
CA ARG A 92 4.66 -3.36 17.28
C ARG A 92 5.17 -4.66 16.67
N GLU A 93 4.51 -5.17 15.65
CA GLU A 93 4.93 -6.38 14.93
C GLU A 93 6.31 -6.20 14.28
N MET A 94 6.55 -5.04 13.67
CA MET A 94 7.86 -4.71 13.11
C MET A 94 8.96 -4.66 14.19
N GLY A 95 8.66 -4.02 15.31
CA GLY A 95 9.55 -3.97 16.47
C GLY A 95 9.90 -5.37 17.00
N ILE A 96 8.91 -6.25 17.16
CA ILE A 96 9.10 -7.64 17.58
C ILE A 96 10.02 -8.38 16.59
N ARG A 97 9.78 -8.27 15.28
CA ARG A 97 10.60 -8.94 14.25
C ARG A 97 12.03 -8.41 14.17
N ILE A 98 12.24 -7.12 14.43
CA ILE A 98 13.57 -6.53 14.52
C ILE A 98 14.28 -7.01 15.78
N TYR A 99 13.60 -6.96 16.93
CA TYR A 99 14.15 -7.41 18.21
C TYR A 99 14.56 -8.88 18.18
N GLU A 100 13.72 -9.74 17.61
CA GLU A 100 13.98 -11.17 17.45
C GLU A 100 15.27 -11.49 16.65
N ARG A 101 15.73 -10.54 15.80
CA ARG A 101 17.02 -10.67 15.09
C ARG A 101 18.23 -10.40 15.97
N PHE A 102 18.09 -9.48 16.92
CA PHE A 102 19.18 -9.12 17.84
C PHE A 102 19.23 -10.01 19.07
N SER A 103 18.06 -10.43 19.54
CA SER A 103 17.88 -11.29 20.71
C SER A 103 16.86 -12.38 20.36
N PRO A 104 17.28 -13.49 19.69
CA PRO A 104 16.39 -14.59 19.37
C PRO A 104 15.80 -15.22 20.63
N SER A 105 14.47 -15.37 20.65
CA SER A 105 13.79 -16.05 21.75
C SER A 105 14.13 -17.55 21.80
N TYR A 106 14.09 -18.13 22.98
CA TYR A 106 14.19 -19.58 23.17
C TYR A 106 13.12 -20.31 22.34
N LYS A 107 13.52 -21.39 21.67
CA LYS A 107 12.63 -22.22 20.85
C LYS A 107 12.32 -23.51 21.60
N ASP A 108 11.07 -23.66 21.97
CA ASP A 108 10.57 -24.87 22.63
C ASP A 108 10.28 -25.95 21.57
N PHE A 109 11.08 -27.01 21.54
CA PHE A 109 10.93 -28.12 20.59
C PHE A 109 9.76 -29.06 20.93
N SER A 110 9.13 -28.89 22.07
CA SER A 110 7.86 -29.56 22.36
C SER A 110 6.66 -28.90 21.63
N ASN A 111 6.83 -27.72 21.05
CA ASN A 111 5.80 -26.96 20.36
C ASN A 111 6.05 -26.93 18.84
N LEU A 112 5.17 -27.55 18.07
CA LEU A 112 5.32 -27.65 16.60
C LEU A 112 5.45 -26.27 15.93
N ARG A 113 4.79 -25.22 16.44
CA ARG A 113 4.94 -23.86 15.90
C ARG A 113 6.38 -23.37 16.01
N GLU A 114 7.01 -23.53 17.16
CA GLU A 114 8.39 -23.11 17.38
C GLU A 114 9.38 -23.98 16.59
N VAL A 115 9.07 -25.27 16.41
CA VAL A 115 9.85 -26.15 15.52
C VAL A 115 9.80 -25.65 14.08
N PHE A 116 8.63 -25.31 13.53
CA PHE A 116 8.54 -24.73 12.17
C PHE A 116 9.34 -23.44 12.05
N LEU A 117 9.25 -22.54 13.04
CA LEU A 117 10.00 -21.30 13.07
C LEU A 117 11.52 -21.52 13.17
N TYR A 118 11.96 -22.55 13.88
CA TYR A 118 13.37 -22.94 13.96
C TYR A 118 13.88 -23.51 12.64
N LEU A 119 13.11 -24.38 12.00
CA LEU A 119 13.49 -25.08 10.78
C LEU A 119 13.49 -24.18 9.55
N PHE A 120 12.44 -23.36 9.39
CA PHE A 120 12.18 -22.56 8.18
C PHE A 120 12.32 -21.04 8.45
N HIS A 121 13.56 -20.58 8.62
CA HIS A 121 13.89 -19.18 8.92
C HIS A 121 14.57 -18.43 7.75
N SER A 122 14.96 -19.12 6.70
CA SER A 122 15.66 -18.53 5.57
C SER A 122 14.69 -17.98 4.53
N LYS A 123 14.99 -16.77 4.01
CA LYS A 123 14.21 -16.10 2.95
C LYS A 123 14.13 -16.87 1.63
N ASN A 124 14.98 -17.87 1.44
CA ASN A 124 15.01 -18.68 0.23
C ASN A 124 14.31 -20.05 0.42
N ASP A 125 13.77 -20.32 1.60
CA ASP A 125 13.11 -21.61 1.87
C ASP A 125 11.83 -21.75 1.04
N ASP A 126 11.10 -20.66 0.77
CA ASP A 126 9.96 -20.62 -0.15
C ASP A 126 10.32 -21.10 -1.56
N LYS A 127 11.50 -20.72 -2.06
CA LYS A 127 11.91 -20.97 -3.45
C LYS A 127 12.25 -22.43 -3.73
N TRP A 128 12.94 -23.11 -2.81
CA TRP A 128 13.27 -24.50 -3.01
C TRP A 128 12.11 -25.43 -2.66
N LEU A 129 11.26 -25.04 -1.68
CA LEU A 129 10.04 -25.78 -1.36
C LEU A 129 9.07 -25.88 -2.55
N GLN A 130 8.93 -24.81 -3.34
CA GLN A 130 8.10 -24.80 -4.55
C GLN A 130 8.55 -25.82 -5.61
N THR A 131 9.78 -26.31 -5.54
CA THR A 131 10.29 -27.31 -6.51
C THR A 131 9.95 -28.75 -6.11
N LEU A 132 9.56 -28.97 -4.85
CA LEU A 132 9.16 -30.29 -4.38
C LEU A 132 7.73 -30.61 -4.84
N SER A 133 7.58 -31.71 -5.53
CA SER A 133 6.28 -32.19 -6.02
C SER A 133 5.46 -32.82 -4.92
N LEU A 134 4.13 -32.79 -5.06
CA LEU A 134 3.22 -33.51 -4.17
C LEU A 134 3.53 -35.03 -4.16
N ARG A 135 3.94 -35.58 -5.29
CA ARG A 135 4.32 -37.00 -5.39
C ARG A 135 5.51 -37.36 -4.49
N GLN A 136 6.52 -36.49 -4.40
CA GLN A 136 7.66 -36.69 -3.51
C GLN A 136 7.25 -36.69 -2.04
N TRP A 137 6.38 -35.76 -1.64
CA TRP A 137 5.82 -35.71 -0.30
C TRP A 137 4.98 -36.95 0.04
N LEU A 138 4.16 -37.41 -0.88
CA LEU A 138 3.36 -38.64 -0.72
C LEU A 138 4.27 -39.87 -0.59
N SER A 139 5.30 -39.99 -1.44
CA SER A 139 6.25 -41.09 -1.37
C SER A 139 7.02 -41.14 -0.03
N MET A 140 7.37 -39.93 0.53
CA MET A 140 7.98 -39.88 1.87
C MET A 140 7.00 -40.32 2.95
N TYR A 141 5.75 -39.85 2.90
CA TYR A 141 4.71 -40.19 3.84
C TYR A 141 4.43 -41.71 3.83
N GLU A 142 4.21 -42.30 2.66
CA GLU A 142 3.95 -43.72 2.47
C GLU A 142 5.13 -44.59 2.96
N LEU A 143 6.36 -44.19 2.66
CA LEU A 143 7.57 -44.88 3.11
C LEU A 143 7.67 -44.93 4.65
N LEU A 144 7.45 -43.77 5.30
CA LEU A 144 7.52 -43.68 6.76
C LEU A 144 6.35 -44.41 7.44
N GLN A 145 5.13 -44.31 6.88
CA GLN A 145 3.96 -45.01 7.40
C GLN A 145 4.10 -46.52 7.29
N GLY A 146 4.61 -47.01 6.16
CA GLY A 146 4.79 -48.46 5.93
C GLY A 146 5.84 -49.10 6.82
N LYS A 147 6.74 -48.34 7.47
CA LYS A 147 7.78 -48.82 8.41
C LYS A 147 7.54 -48.38 9.85
N ALA A 148 6.39 -47.75 10.13
CA ALA A 148 6.04 -47.26 11.45
C ALA A 148 5.66 -48.40 12.41
N ASP A 149 5.95 -48.20 13.71
CA ASP A 149 5.36 -48.98 14.76
C ASP A 149 3.84 -48.70 14.83
N PRO A 150 2.97 -49.72 14.74
CA PRO A 150 1.52 -49.53 14.73
C PRO A 150 0.98 -48.78 15.96
N ALA A 151 1.54 -49.00 17.14
CA ALA A 151 1.12 -48.34 18.37
C ALA A 151 1.46 -46.86 18.38
N LEU A 152 2.68 -46.47 17.92
CA LEU A 152 3.10 -45.07 17.78
C LEU A 152 2.35 -44.39 16.69
N LEU A 153 2.11 -45.03 15.55
CA LEU A 153 1.32 -44.50 14.44
C LEU A 153 -0.10 -44.16 14.88
N GLN A 154 -0.75 -45.09 15.62
CA GLN A 154 -2.10 -44.88 16.15
C GLN A 154 -2.14 -43.72 17.15
N THR A 155 -1.17 -43.66 18.06
CA THR A 155 -1.07 -42.57 19.06
C THR A 155 -0.88 -41.22 18.39
N ALA A 156 0.07 -41.09 17.44
CA ALA A 156 0.31 -39.86 16.70
C ALA A 156 -0.90 -39.44 15.84
N SER A 157 -1.58 -40.41 15.23
CA SER A 157 -2.80 -40.14 14.43
C SER A 157 -3.95 -39.64 15.29
N ARG A 158 -4.18 -40.20 16.47
CA ARG A 158 -5.18 -39.73 17.44
C ARG A 158 -4.86 -38.35 17.93
N GLN A 159 -3.61 -38.07 18.30
CA GLN A 159 -3.17 -36.75 18.75
C GLN A 159 -3.36 -35.69 17.65
N LEU A 160 -3.04 -36.01 16.40
CA LEU A 160 -3.24 -35.10 15.24
C LEU A 160 -4.73 -34.84 15.00
N ALA A 161 -5.59 -35.86 15.10
CA ALA A 161 -7.03 -35.72 14.93
C ALA A 161 -7.64 -34.85 16.05
N ASP A 162 -7.26 -35.09 17.30
CA ASP A 162 -7.71 -34.34 18.46
C ASP A 162 -7.25 -32.85 18.40
N ALA A 163 -5.97 -32.63 18.10
CA ALA A 163 -5.42 -31.28 17.93
C ALA A 163 -6.14 -30.51 16.80
N ARG A 164 -6.49 -31.20 15.70
CA ARG A 164 -7.22 -30.62 14.57
C ARG A 164 -8.65 -30.25 14.98
N LEU A 165 -9.37 -31.14 15.66
CA LEU A 165 -10.74 -30.90 16.09
C LEU A 165 -10.81 -29.71 17.07
N ARG A 166 -9.89 -29.65 18.03
CA ARG A 166 -9.75 -28.49 18.94
C ARG A 166 -9.40 -27.19 18.17
N ALA A 167 -8.58 -27.29 17.13
CA ALA A 167 -8.25 -26.11 16.32
C ALA A 167 -9.46 -25.60 15.52
N VAL A 168 -10.27 -26.51 14.96
CA VAL A 168 -11.52 -26.17 14.27
C VAL A 168 -12.48 -25.44 15.20
N GLU A 169 -12.71 -25.97 16.40
CA GLU A 169 -13.53 -25.34 17.43
C GLU A 169 -13.03 -23.94 17.79
N MET A 170 -11.75 -23.80 18.13
CA MET A 170 -11.18 -22.52 18.56
C MET A 170 -11.18 -21.46 17.45
N LEU A 171 -10.88 -21.84 16.21
CA LEU A 171 -10.90 -20.90 15.08
C LEU A 171 -12.31 -20.38 14.81
N SER A 172 -13.35 -21.22 14.93
CA SER A 172 -14.75 -20.79 14.78
C SER A 172 -15.16 -19.77 15.85
N ILE A 173 -14.74 -19.98 17.11
CA ILE A 173 -14.94 -19.06 18.22
C ILE A 173 -14.22 -17.72 17.94
N TRP A 174 -12.99 -17.77 17.43
CA TRP A 174 -12.26 -16.56 17.08
C TRP A 174 -12.93 -15.77 15.96
N ILE A 175 -13.46 -16.43 14.93
CA ILE A 175 -14.21 -15.79 13.83
C ILE A 175 -15.43 -15.06 14.39
N ALA A 176 -16.24 -15.71 15.22
CA ALA A 176 -17.41 -15.09 15.85
C ALA A 176 -17.01 -13.91 16.78
N SER A 177 -15.91 -14.05 17.54
CA SER A 177 -15.40 -13.00 18.42
C SER A 177 -14.85 -11.79 17.65
N GLU A 178 -14.17 -11.99 16.52
CA GLU A 178 -13.63 -10.89 15.71
C GLU A 178 -14.71 -10.12 14.97
N ALA A 179 -15.83 -10.77 14.63
CA ALA A 179 -16.97 -10.13 13.99
C ALA A 179 -17.58 -8.99 14.84
N ILE A 180 -17.45 -9.07 16.16
CA ILE A 180 -17.95 -8.04 17.10
C ILE A 180 -16.92 -6.96 17.49
N GLU A 181 -15.76 -6.92 16.81
CA GLU A 181 -14.79 -5.84 17.02
C GLU A 181 -15.41 -4.45 16.72
N PRO A 182 -15.23 -3.45 17.60
CA PRO A 182 -15.89 -2.14 17.47
C PRO A 182 -15.63 -1.46 16.12
N ASP A 183 -14.46 -1.68 15.53
CA ASP A 183 -14.10 -1.11 14.24
C ASP A 183 -14.90 -1.72 13.08
N LEU A 184 -15.25 -3.02 13.16
CA LEU A 184 -16.10 -3.71 12.16
C LEU A 184 -17.57 -3.37 12.37
N ILE A 185 -18.04 -3.33 13.61
CA ILE A 185 -19.42 -2.93 13.97
C ILE A 185 -19.72 -1.51 13.46
N ARG A 186 -18.75 -0.60 13.59
CA ARG A 186 -18.90 0.78 13.09
C ARG A 186 -19.17 0.83 11.58
N ILE A 187 -18.54 -0.07 10.81
CA ILE A 187 -18.74 -0.16 9.35
C ILE A 187 -20.07 -0.83 9.03
N ALA A 188 -20.43 -1.86 9.77
CA ALA A 188 -21.66 -2.63 9.57
C ALA A 188 -22.33 -2.97 10.90
N PRO A 189 -23.20 -2.10 11.42
CA PRO A 189 -23.92 -2.36 12.69
C PRO A 189 -24.72 -3.67 12.70
N ARG A 190 -25.13 -4.15 11.53
CA ARG A 190 -25.81 -5.44 11.37
C ARG A 190 -25.03 -6.66 11.85
N LEU A 191 -23.70 -6.54 12.05
CA LEU A 191 -22.89 -7.61 12.65
C LEU A 191 -23.30 -7.96 14.09
N LEU A 192 -24.02 -7.07 14.77
CA LEU A 192 -24.55 -7.31 16.12
C LEU A 192 -25.87 -8.13 16.11
N GLU A 193 -26.46 -8.34 14.94
CA GLU A 193 -27.66 -9.14 14.81
C GLU A 193 -27.34 -10.62 15.13
N ALA A 194 -28.30 -11.31 15.75
CA ALA A 194 -28.13 -12.70 16.17
C ALA A 194 -27.82 -13.67 15.01
N ASP A 195 -28.19 -13.30 13.79
CA ASP A 195 -28.04 -14.10 12.58
C ASP A 195 -26.84 -13.68 11.72
N SER A 196 -25.81 -13.08 12.33
CA SER A 196 -24.54 -12.81 11.63
C SER A 196 -23.96 -14.10 11.05
N ALA A 197 -23.53 -14.07 9.78
CA ALA A 197 -22.93 -15.22 9.10
C ALA A 197 -21.78 -15.87 9.90
N PHE A 198 -21.01 -15.06 10.62
CA PHE A 198 -19.89 -15.54 11.44
C PHE A 198 -20.36 -16.29 12.69
N VAL A 199 -21.44 -15.86 13.32
CA VAL A 199 -22.06 -16.54 14.46
C VAL A 199 -22.77 -17.81 14.00
N ALA A 200 -23.45 -17.76 12.86
CA ALA A 200 -24.09 -18.94 12.26
C ALA A 200 -23.07 -20.02 11.91
N LEU A 201 -21.92 -19.64 11.31
CA LEU A 201 -20.81 -20.56 11.05
C LEU A 201 -20.29 -21.21 12.34
N GLN A 202 -20.10 -20.42 13.42
CA GLN A 202 -19.62 -20.94 14.70
C GLN A 202 -20.59 -21.99 15.28
N ARG A 203 -21.91 -21.74 15.23
CA ARG A 203 -22.93 -22.70 15.69
C ARG A 203 -22.89 -24.00 14.88
N GLU A 204 -22.70 -23.90 13.56
CA GLU A 204 -22.63 -25.07 12.70
C GLU A 204 -21.35 -25.88 12.93
N ILE A 205 -20.21 -25.20 13.12
CA ILE A 205 -18.96 -25.86 13.49
C ILE A 205 -19.06 -26.51 14.88
N ALA A 206 -19.78 -25.91 15.83
CA ALA A 206 -19.98 -26.53 17.13
C ALA A 206 -20.71 -27.88 17.03
N LYS A 207 -21.76 -27.96 16.19
CA LYS A 207 -22.48 -29.22 15.91
C LYS A 207 -21.55 -30.25 15.25
N LEU A 208 -20.75 -29.83 14.27
CA LEU A 208 -19.79 -30.70 13.61
C LEU A 208 -18.74 -31.25 14.61
N VAL A 209 -18.23 -30.41 15.49
CA VAL A 209 -17.26 -30.82 16.52
C VAL A 209 -17.88 -31.80 17.50
N GLU A 210 -19.11 -31.53 17.93
CA GLU A 210 -19.86 -32.41 18.82
C GLU A 210 -20.11 -33.79 18.17
N HIS A 211 -20.52 -33.80 16.89
CA HIS A 211 -20.70 -35.04 16.13
C HIS A 211 -19.44 -35.87 16.09
N TYR A 212 -18.26 -35.30 15.73
CA TYR A 212 -17.00 -36.05 15.65
C TYR A 212 -16.35 -36.37 17.00
N ARG A 213 -16.86 -35.85 18.10
CA ARG A 213 -16.47 -36.31 19.46
C ARG A 213 -17.18 -37.61 19.84
N HIS A 214 -18.37 -37.85 19.32
CA HIS A 214 -19.22 -38.96 19.73
C HIS A 214 -19.44 -40.02 18.63
N SER A 215 -19.17 -39.68 17.37
CA SER A 215 -19.38 -40.54 16.21
C SER A 215 -18.23 -40.43 15.21
N GLU A 216 -17.90 -41.55 14.56
CA GLU A 216 -16.97 -41.57 13.41
C GLU A 216 -17.70 -41.47 12.06
N GLU A 217 -19.03 -41.36 12.07
CA GLU A 217 -19.83 -41.28 10.87
C GLU A 217 -19.62 -39.93 10.11
N THR A 218 -19.94 -39.94 8.84
CA THR A 218 -19.81 -38.77 8.00
C THR A 218 -20.88 -37.71 8.33
N TYR A 219 -20.43 -36.48 8.60
CA TYR A 219 -21.32 -35.34 8.84
C TYR A 219 -21.83 -34.75 7.50
N ASP A 220 -23.10 -34.35 7.43
CA ASP A 220 -23.64 -33.64 6.27
C ASP A 220 -23.05 -32.22 6.20
N THR A 221 -22.38 -31.94 5.10
CA THR A 221 -21.57 -30.71 4.92
C THR A 221 -22.22 -29.67 4.02
N ALA A 222 -23.38 -29.97 3.44
CA ALA A 222 -24.04 -29.06 2.48
C ALA A 222 -24.34 -27.69 3.10
N HIS A 223 -24.85 -27.69 4.32
CA HIS A 223 -25.14 -26.45 5.05
C HIS A 223 -23.86 -25.67 5.44
N LEU A 224 -22.79 -26.39 5.78
CA LEU A 224 -21.51 -25.81 6.17
C LEU A 224 -20.83 -25.07 5.00
N GLU A 225 -20.88 -25.63 3.78
CA GLU A 225 -20.34 -24.99 2.58
C GLU A 225 -21.05 -23.66 2.28
N VAL A 226 -22.37 -23.63 2.47
CA VAL A 226 -23.18 -22.40 2.35
C VAL A 226 -22.76 -21.34 3.39
N MET A 227 -22.54 -21.77 4.64
CA MET A 227 -22.09 -20.85 5.71
C MET A 227 -20.72 -20.25 5.40
N PHE A 228 -19.79 -21.03 4.87
CA PHE A 228 -18.49 -20.50 4.44
C PHE A 228 -18.61 -19.47 3.31
N ASP A 229 -19.45 -19.75 2.29
CA ASP A 229 -19.70 -18.81 1.20
C ASP A 229 -20.35 -17.50 1.71
N GLN A 230 -21.28 -17.59 2.64
CA GLN A 230 -21.88 -16.41 3.28
C GLN A 230 -20.86 -15.59 4.07
N CYS A 231 -19.92 -16.23 4.78
CA CYS A 231 -18.83 -15.54 5.47
C CYS A 231 -17.90 -14.82 4.49
N ASP A 232 -17.51 -15.46 3.38
CA ASP A 232 -16.69 -14.85 2.35
C ASP A 232 -17.38 -13.64 1.71
N LYS A 233 -18.67 -13.75 1.38
CA LYS A 233 -19.49 -12.63 0.89
C LYS A 233 -19.62 -11.50 1.92
N GLN A 234 -19.75 -11.83 3.19
CA GLN A 234 -19.78 -10.85 4.27
C GLN A 234 -18.45 -10.10 4.42
N ILE A 235 -17.32 -10.79 4.32
CA ILE A 235 -15.99 -10.14 4.34
C ILE A 235 -15.83 -9.22 3.11
N GLU A 236 -16.25 -9.67 1.94
CA GLU A 236 -16.18 -8.83 0.74
C GLU A 236 -17.08 -7.58 0.86
N TYR A 237 -18.28 -7.73 1.40
CA TYR A 237 -19.17 -6.61 1.72
C TYR A 237 -18.51 -5.63 2.69
N LEU A 238 -17.89 -6.13 3.79
CA LEU A 238 -17.18 -5.31 4.77
C LEU A 238 -15.96 -4.62 4.15
N ARG A 239 -15.24 -5.32 3.27
CA ARG A 239 -14.08 -4.78 2.55
C ARG A 239 -14.51 -3.64 1.62
N ARG A 240 -15.57 -3.84 0.82
CA ARG A 240 -16.12 -2.79 -0.06
C ARG A 240 -16.66 -1.60 0.73
N ARG A 241 -17.37 -1.83 1.83
CA ARG A 241 -17.93 -0.77 2.67
C ARG A 241 -16.87 -0.06 3.50
N GLY A 242 -15.84 -0.77 3.97
CA GLY A 242 -14.72 -0.22 4.71
C GLY A 242 -13.76 0.61 3.85
N THR A 243 -13.81 0.46 2.52
CA THR A 243 -13.01 1.25 1.56
C THR A 243 -13.83 2.30 0.83
N GLY A 244 -15.17 2.25 0.92
CA GLY A 244 -16.08 3.19 0.26
C GLY A 244 -16.03 4.60 0.83
N ALA A 245 -16.36 5.59 0.01
CA ALA A 245 -16.45 6.98 0.40
C ALA A 245 -17.42 7.16 1.59
N GLY A 246 -16.94 7.80 2.65
CA GLY A 246 -17.73 8.13 3.85
C GLY A 246 -17.65 7.13 5.01
N SER A 247 -16.96 5.99 4.87
CA SER A 247 -16.82 5.01 5.97
C SER A 247 -15.50 5.10 6.73
N GLY A 248 -14.49 5.77 6.17
CA GLY A 248 -13.15 5.89 6.73
C GLY A 248 -12.46 4.54 6.86
N SER A 249 -11.77 4.09 5.82
CA SER A 249 -11.00 2.86 5.89
C SER A 249 -9.78 3.08 6.80
N SER A 250 -9.61 2.18 7.76
CA SER A 250 -8.45 2.17 8.66
C SER A 250 -7.56 1.00 8.27
N VAL A 251 -6.23 1.23 8.30
CA VAL A 251 -5.25 0.12 8.17
C VAL A 251 -5.56 -0.98 9.19
N LYS A 252 -6.11 -0.60 10.37
CA LYS A 252 -6.57 -1.54 11.39
C LYS A 252 -7.72 -2.40 10.89
N VAL A 253 -8.73 -1.80 10.23
CA VAL A 253 -9.86 -2.53 9.64
C VAL A 253 -9.38 -3.47 8.54
N ALA A 254 -8.53 -2.98 7.63
CA ALA A 254 -7.97 -3.83 6.56
C ALA A 254 -7.18 -5.02 7.14
N HIS A 255 -6.41 -4.79 8.21
CA HIS A 255 -5.68 -5.84 8.91
C HIS A 255 -6.60 -6.85 9.59
N LEU A 256 -7.68 -6.38 10.25
CA LEU A 256 -8.69 -7.25 10.87
C LEU A 256 -9.41 -8.11 9.84
N LEU A 257 -9.83 -7.53 8.70
CA LEU A 257 -10.50 -8.28 7.63
C LEU A 257 -9.57 -9.31 6.99
N GLU A 258 -8.30 -8.98 6.79
CA GLU A 258 -7.31 -9.92 6.27
C GLU A 258 -7.07 -11.07 7.25
N ARG A 259 -6.95 -10.78 8.53
CA ARG A 259 -6.83 -11.80 9.59
C ARG A 259 -8.07 -12.68 9.66
N LEU A 260 -9.26 -12.09 9.56
CA LEU A 260 -10.52 -12.82 9.57
C LEU A 260 -10.61 -13.78 8.37
N GLN A 261 -10.21 -13.31 7.16
CA GLN A 261 -10.13 -14.16 5.98
C GLN A 261 -9.15 -15.32 6.17
N GLN A 262 -7.93 -15.04 6.66
CA GLN A 262 -6.93 -16.10 6.92
C GLN A 262 -7.43 -17.10 7.95
N THR A 263 -8.20 -16.67 8.94
CA THR A 263 -8.79 -17.54 9.96
C THR A 263 -9.88 -18.44 9.35
N ILE A 264 -10.74 -17.89 8.47
CA ILE A 264 -11.77 -18.66 7.75
C ILE A 264 -11.13 -19.66 6.78
N ASP A 265 -10.13 -19.24 6.01
CA ASP A 265 -9.42 -20.12 5.07
C ASP A 265 -8.75 -21.30 5.80
N ARG A 266 -8.15 -21.03 6.98
CA ARG A 266 -7.56 -22.06 7.83
C ARG A 266 -8.63 -22.99 8.39
N LEU A 267 -9.75 -22.44 8.88
CA LEU A 267 -10.88 -23.24 9.38
C LEU A 267 -11.42 -24.15 8.27
N LYS A 268 -11.67 -23.60 7.09
CA LYS A 268 -12.15 -24.33 5.90
C LYS A 268 -11.22 -25.50 5.52
N LEU A 269 -9.89 -25.24 5.53
CA LEU A 269 -8.91 -26.28 5.23
C LEU A 269 -8.90 -27.39 6.28
N LEU A 270 -8.92 -27.07 7.58
CA LEU A 270 -8.93 -28.05 8.66
C LEU A 270 -10.23 -28.85 8.67
N THR A 271 -11.37 -28.23 8.43
CA THR A 271 -12.67 -28.88 8.32
C THR A 271 -12.70 -29.84 7.13
N ASN A 272 -12.19 -29.43 5.96
CA ASN A 272 -12.07 -30.32 4.79
C ASN A 272 -11.16 -31.53 5.05
N ILE A 273 -10.07 -31.39 5.82
CA ILE A 273 -9.23 -32.51 6.23
C ILE A 273 -10.00 -33.47 7.14
N GLN A 274 -10.90 -32.97 7.98
CA GLN A 274 -11.73 -33.79 8.85
C GLN A 274 -12.77 -34.60 8.07
N ILE A 275 -13.46 -33.96 7.13
CA ILE A 275 -14.60 -34.51 6.41
C ILE A 275 -14.19 -35.41 5.24
N LYS A 276 -13.24 -34.96 4.39
CA LYS A 276 -12.83 -35.63 3.14
C LYS A 276 -11.79 -36.69 3.38
N THR A 277 -12.19 -37.86 3.85
CA THR A 277 -11.30 -38.99 4.21
C THR A 277 -10.44 -39.44 3.02
N GLY A 278 -10.96 -39.56 1.82
CA GLY A 278 -10.25 -40.03 0.62
C GLY A 278 -9.14 -39.10 0.12
N SER A 279 -9.13 -37.80 0.50
CA SER A 279 -8.10 -36.84 0.14
C SER A 279 -7.33 -36.28 1.35
N ARG A 280 -7.51 -36.87 2.53
CA ARG A 280 -6.95 -36.39 3.82
C ARG A 280 -5.44 -36.16 3.76
N THR A 281 -4.68 -37.12 3.23
CA THR A 281 -3.21 -37.04 3.14
C THR A 281 -2.78 -35.85 2.27
N ARG A 282 -3.39 -35.69 1.09
CA ARG A 282 -3.10 -34.57 0.19
C ARG A 282 -3.40 -33.22 0.85
N LEU A 283 -4.54 -33.08 1.51
CA LEU A 283 -4.93 -31.83 2.20
C LEU A 283 -4.01 -31.55 3.40
N THR A 284 -3.55 -32.60 4.12
CA THR A 284 -2.58 -32.44 5.21
C THR A 284 -1.22 -31.98 4.70
N ILE A 285 -0.74 -32.49 3.57
CA ILE A 285 0.50 -32.00 2.92
C ILE A 285 0.35 -30.53 2.48
N ASN A 286 -0.79 -30.17 1.91
CA ASN A 286 -1.07 -28.78 1.53
C ASN A 286 -1.08 -27.85 2.76
N LEU A 287 -1.68 -28.28 3.87
CA LEU A 287 -1.64 -27.57 5.14
C LEU A 287 -0.20 -27.41 5.65
N MET A 288 0.59 -28.47 5.64
CA MET A 288 2.00 -28.44 6.03
C MET A 288 2.79 -27.43 5.19
N ASN A 289 2.63 -27.47 3.88
CA ASN A 289 3.28 -26.50 2.98
C ASN A 289 2.85 -25.05 3.29
N ALA A 290 1.56 -24.80 3.50
CA ALA A 290 1.06 -23.49 3.89
C ALA A 290 1.67 -23.01 5.22
N MET A 291 1.84 -23.91 6.19
CA MET A 291 2.47 -23.62 7.48
C MET A 291 3.97 -23.31 7.32
N ILE A 292 4.68 -24.01 6.43
CA ILE A 292 6.09 -23.75 6.14
C ILE A 292 6.24 -22.36 5.50
N TYR A 293 5.42 -22.02 4.51
CA TYR A 293 5.41 -20.67 3.93
C TYR A 293 5.16 -19.61 4.99
N ALA A 294 4.20 -19.82 5.85
CA ALA A 294 3.88 -18.91 6.94
C ALA A 294 5.07 -18.72 7.92
N ALA A 295 5.82 -19.79 8.22
CA ALA A 295 7.01 -19.70 9.06
C ALA A 295 8.12 -18.85 8.41
N VAL A 296 8.35 -19.02 7.10
CA VAL A 296 9.31 -18.20 6.33
C VAL A 296 8.91 -16.73 6.32
N GLU A 297 7.61 -16.44 6.13
CA GLU A 297 7.10 -15.08 6.08
C GLU A 297 7.12 -14.39 7.45
N GLN A 298 6.98 -15.11 8.54
CA GLN A 298 6.97 -14.55 9.89
C GLN A 298 8.28 -13.85 10.25
N TYR A 299 9.42 -14.29 9.71
CA TYR A 299 10.71 -13.62 9.90
C TYR A 299 10.98 -12.50 8.87
N SER A 300 10.17 -12.39 7.83
CA SER A 300 10.38 -11.43 6.76
C SER A 300 9.85 -10.04 7.10
N THR A 301 10.73 -9.12 7.51
CA THR A 301 10.39 -7.70 7.65
C THR A 301 10.01 -7.07 6.31
N SER A 302 10.57 -7.55 5.19
CA SER A 302 10.25 -7.06 3.85
C SER A 302 8.84 -7.45 3.40
N HIS A 303 8.38 -8.66 3.74
CA HIS A 303 7.01 -9.10 3.45
C HIS A 303 6.00 -8.30 4.26
N LEU A 304 6.21 -8.16 5.57
CA LEU A 304 5.37 -7.34 6.44
C LEU A 304 5.28 -5.89 5.94
N ARG A 305 6.42 -5.27 5.57
CA ARG A 305 6.45 -3.92 5.00
C ARG A 305 5.67 -3.84 3.69
N LYS A 306 5.89 -4.77 2.76
CA LYS A 306 5.20 -4.77 1.45
C LYS A 306 3.68 -4.95 1.63
N SER A 307 3.25 -5.85 2.48
CA SER A 307 1.83 -6.08 2.77
C SER A 307 1.19 -4.84 3.39
N SER A 308 1.80 -4.24 4.41
CA SER A 308 1.28 -3.06 5.07
C SER A 308 1.26 -1.81 4.17
N ILE A 309 2.31 -1.61 3.34
CA ILE A 309 2.34 -0.53 2.34
C ILE A 309 1.22 -0.74 1.30
N ARG A 310 0.98 -1.97 0.87
CA ARG A 310 -0.10 -2.30 -0.07
C ARG A 310 -1.46 -1.98 0.53
N MET A 311 -1.73 -2.40 1.77
CA MET A 311 -2.97 -2.11 2.48
C MET A 311 -3.19 -0.60 2.65
N LEU A 312 -2.14 0.13 3.08
CA LEU A 312 -2.20 1.58 3.26
C LEU A 312 -2.43 2.29 1.92
N ALA A 313 -1.66 1.94 0.89
CA ALA A 313 -1.81 2.53 -0.44
C ALA A 313 -3.21 2.28 -1.01
N ARG A 314 -3.76 1.07 -0.85
CA ARG A 314 -5.11 0.73 -1.28
C ARG A 314 -6.16 1.58 -0.55
N SER A 315 -6.07 1.70 0.76
CA SER A 315 -6.94 2.55 1.60
C SER A 315 -6.93 4.02 1.17
N ILE A 316 -5.75 4.54 0.77
CA ILE A 316 -5.60 5.94 0.32
C ILE A 316 -6.12 6.13 -1.11
N THR A 317 -5.87 5.17 -2.01
CA THR A 317 -6.20 5.33 -3.44
C THR A 317 -7.68 5.10 -3.73
N GLU A 318 -8.36 4.21 -3.03
CA GLU A 318 -9.80 3.95 -3.23
C GLU A 318 -10.65 5.17 -2.87
N ASN A 319 -10.35 5.89 -1.78
CA ASN A 319 -11.05 7.12 -1.42
C ASN A 319 -10.81 8.28 -2.42
N LYS A 320 -9.69 8.28 -3.14
CA LYS A 320 -9.34 9.37 -4.06
C LYS A 320 -9.86 9.20 -5.48
N SER A 321 -10.21 8.02 -5.91
CA SER A 321 -10.74 7.76 -7.25
C SER A 321 -11.98 8.63 -7.53
N HIS A 322 -12.90 8.72 -6.58
CA HIS A 322 -14.10 9.55 -6.70
C HIS A 322 -13.82 11.06 -6.72
N HIS A 323 -12.75 11.55 -6.09
CA HIS A 323 -12.38 12.97 -6.12
C HIS A 323 -11.58 13.36 -7.36
N GLY A 324 -10.86 12.42 -7.97
CA GLY A 324 -10.03 12.67 -9.15
C GLY A 324 -10.81 13.00 -10.42
N GLU A 325 -12.02 12.48 -10.56
CA GLU A 325 -12.85 12.71 -11.76
C GLU A 325 -13.29 14.17 -11.95
N HIS A 326 -13.43 14.93 -10.87
CA HIS A 326 -13.82 16.34 -10.91
C HIS A 326 -12.75 17.28 -11.51
N TYR A 327 -11.52 16.80 -11.69
CA TYR A 327 -10.41 17.62 -12.21
C TYR A 327 -10.08 17.34 -13.68
N ILE A 328 -10.86 16.48 -14.35
CA ILE A 328 -10.69 16.17 -15.77
C ILE A 328 -11.65 17.03 -16.58
N THR A 329 -11.13 17.93 -17.43
CA THR A 329 -11.95 18.79 -18.29
C THR A 329 -12.36 18.02 -19.54
N ARG A 330 -13.66 17.74 -19.68
CA ARG A 330 -14.22 16.98 -20.82
C ARG A 330 -14.87 17.87 -21.87
N ASN A 331 -15.31 19.07 -21.47
CA ASN A 331 -16.00 20.01 -22.32
C ASN A 331 -15.47 21.47 -22.19
N ARG A 332 -15.93 22.35 -23.06
CA ARG A 332 -15.50 23.77 -23.08
C ARG A 332 -15.83 24.51 -21.79
N SER A 333 -17.00 24.27 -21.22
CA SER A 333 -17.43 24.96 -19.99
C SER A 333 -16.49 24.59 -18.82
N GLU A 334 -16.18 23.32 -18.66
CA GLU A 334 -15.23 22.82 -17.63
C GLU A 334 -13.82 23.37 -17.86
N TYR A 335 -13.40 23.50 -19.13
CA TYR A 335 -12.10 24.06 -19.48
C TYR A 335 -11.96 25.53 -19.00
N PHE A 336 -12.93 26.39 -19.33
CA PHE A 336 -12.90 27.79 -18.88
C PHE A 336 -13.09 27.91 -17.36
N LYS A 337 -13.93 27.06 -16.74
CA LYS A 337 -14.07 27.02 -15.29
C LYS A 337 -12.74 26.66 -14.62
N MET A 338 -12.00 25.72 -15.17
CA MET A 338 -10.66 25.36 -14.69
C MET A 338 -9.68 26.52 -14.86
N PHE A 339 -9.69 27.22 -16.01
CA PHE A 339 -8.85 28.37 -16.24
C PHE A 339 -9.10 29.48 -15.20
N TYR A 340 -10.35 29.87 -14.96
CA TYR A 340 -10.69 30.92 -13.98
C TYR A 340 -10.34 30.48 -12.54
N SER A 341 -10.57 29.24 -12.21
CA SER A 341 -10.18 28.68 -10.91
C SER A 341 -8.65 28.72 -10.72
N ALA A 342 -7.89 28.39 -11.76
CA ALA A 342 -6.43 28.49 -11.76
C ALA A 342 -5.94 29.93 -11.72
N ALA A 343 -6.57 30.83 -12.47
CA ALA A 343 -6.27 32.27 -12.47
C ALA A 343 -6.42 32.87 -11.05
N GLY A 344 -7.50 32.54 -10.34
CA GLY A 344 -7.67 32.91 -8.92
C GLY A 344 -6.55 32.37 -8.01
N GLY A 345 -6.09 31.15 -8.27
CA GLY A 345 -4.92 30.59 -7.60
C GLY A 345 -3.65 31.41 -7.88
N GLY A 346 -3.45 31.85 -9.13
CA GLY A 346 -2.33 32.70 -9.55
C GLY A 346 -2.21 34.00 -8.77
N VAL A 347 -3.36 34.63 -8.48
CA VAL A 347 -3.41 35.86 -7.67
C VAL A 347 -2.83 35.65 -6.28
N ILE A 348 -3.29 34.63 -5.59
CA ILE A 348 -2.84 34.31 -4.21
C ILE A 348 -1.36 33.92 -4.21
N ILE A 349 -0.92 33.16 -5.23
CA ILE A 349 0.48 32.74 -5.38
C ILE A 349 1.41 33.96 -5.56
N ALA A 350 1.03 34.95 -6.37
CA ALA A 350 1.82 36.16 -6.51
C ALA A 350 1.99 36.89 -5.17
N LEU A 351 0.91 37.01 -4.38
CA LEU A 351 0.97 37.61 -3.04
C LEU A 351 1.82 36.79 -2.05
N MET A 352 1.70 35.47 -2.10
CA MET A 352 2.54 34.57 -1.27
C MET A 352 4.02 34.68 -1.63
N ALA A 353 4.36 34.83 -2.91
CA ALA A 353 5.75 35.01 -3.35
C ALA A 353 6.30 36.36 -2.88
N LEU A 354 5.53 37.43 -2.97
CA LEU A 354 5.90 38.74 -2.43
C LEU A 354 6.14 38.68 -0.92
N ASN A 355 5.22 38.08 -0.18
CA ASN A 355 5.35 37.94 1.28
C ASN A 355 6.58 37.10 1.67
N LYS A 356 6.91 36.06 0.89
CA LYS A 356 8.14 35.28 1.10
C LYS A 356 9.40 36.13 0.90
N ILE A 357 9.42 36.98 -0.13
CA ILE A 357 10.55 37.89 -0.39
C ILE A 357 10.68 38.88 0.78
N HIS A 358 9.55 39.43 1.27
CA HIS A 358 9.54 40.32 2.43
C HIS A 358 10.03 39.58 3.71
N ILE A 359 9.56 38.36 4.00
CA ILE A 359 10.05 37.57 5.15
C ILE A 359 11.57 37.39 5.07
N ALA A 360 12.11 37.15 3.87
CA ALA A 360 13.55 36.96 3.68
C ALA A 360 14.36 38.27 3.91
N SER A 361 13.75 39.46 3.71
CA SER A 361 14.39 40.76 3.95
C SER A 361 14.42 41.19 5.44
N LEU A 362 13.68 40.52 6.33
CA LEU A 362 13.58 40.87 7.74
C LEU A 362 14.79 40.42 8.59
N GLY A 363 15.75 39.69 8.03
CA GLY A 363 16.99 39.30 8.69
C GLY A 363 16.84 38.28 9.82
N PHE A 364 15.77 37.49 9.83
CA PHE A 364 15.59 36.39 10.79
C PHE A 364 16.62 35.26 10.60
N SER A 365 16.76 34.42 11.61
CA SER A 365 17.54 33.19 11.49
C SER A 365 17.02 32.34 10.31
N GLU A 366 17.90 31.52 9.72
CA GLU A 366 17.56 30.69 8.55
C GLU A 366 16.39 29.73 8.85
N PHE A 367 16.36 29.14 10.05
CA PHE A 367 15.24 28.33 10.51
C PHE A 367 13.94 29.14 10.54
N THR A 368 13.95 30.30 11.19
CA THR A 368 12.75 31.15 11.33
C THR A 368 12.23 31.62 9.98
N THR A 369 13.12 32.05 9.09
CA THR A 369 12.79 32.47 7.73
C THR A 369 12.12 31.33 6.96
N SER A 370 12.71 30.12 7.00
CA SER A 370 12.18 28.93 6.31
C SER A 370 10.87 28.47 6.92
N PHE A 371 10.72 28.52 8.24
CA PHE A 371 9.47 28.18 8.93
C PHE A 371 8.33 29.14 8.58
N LEU A 372 8.60 30.47 8.63
CA LEU A 372 7.63 31.49 8.26
C LEU A 372 7.25 31.42 6.76
N ALA A 373 8.22 31.13 5.89
CA ALA A 373 7.94 30.87 4.48
C ALA A 373 7.06 29.61 4.30
N GLY A 374 7.34 28.55 5.03
CA GLY A 374 6.48 27.35 5.05
C GLY A 374 5.08 27.62 5.54
N LEU A 375 4.93 28.40 6.60
CA LEU A 375 3.63 28.82 7.14
C LEU A 375 2.86 29.68 6.13
N ASN A 376 3.52 30.67 5.52
CA ASN A 376 2.95 31.47 4.43
C ASN A 376 2.42 30.61 3.28
N TYR A 377 3.22 29.64 2.84
CA TYR A 377 2.82 28.71 1.78
C TYR A 377 1.67 27.79 2.22
N GLY A 378 1.75 27.22 3.43
CA GLY A 378 0.73 26.33 3.96
C GLY A 378 -0.63 26.99 4.10
N LEU A 379 -0.67 28.17 4.71
CA LEU A 379 -1.90 28.96 4.88
C LEU A 379 -2.43 29.49 3.53
N GLY A 380 -1.54 29.92 2.64
CA GLY A 380 -1.93 30.39 1.32
C GLY A 380 -2.54 29.27 0.45
N PHE A 381 -1.96 28.05 0.47
CA PHE A 381 -2.56 26.92 -0.23
C PHE A 381 -3.89 26.45 0.39
N MET A 382 -4.04 26.57 1.70
CA MET A 382 -5.35 26.35 2.35
C MET A 382 -6.37 27.39 1.88
N LEU A 383 -5.98 28.66 1.81
CA LEU A 383 -6.83 29.75 1.34
C LEU A 383 -7.25 29.55 -0.12
N ILE A 384 -6.32 29.17 -1.01
CA ILE A 384 -6.63 28.81 -2.40
C ILE A 384 -7.71 27.73 -2.45
N HIS A 385 -7.59 26.69 -1.65
CA HIS A 385 -8.59 25.63 -1.57
C HIS A 385 -9.94 26.12 -1.03
N MET A 386 -9.93 26.95 0.01
CA MET A 386 -11.16 27.50 0.62
C MET A 386 -11.93 28.41 -0.33
N LEU A 387 -11.23 29.10 -1.22
CA LEU A 387 -11.81 29.97 -2.26
C LEU A 387 -12.17 29.18 -3.54
N HIS A 388 -12.10 27.84 -3.51
CA HIS A 388 -12.33 26.97 -4.66
C HIS A 388 -11.44 27.26 -5.87
N CYS A 389 -10.26 27.85 -5.61
CA CYS A 389 -9.23 28.06 -6.61
C CYS A 389 -8.34 26.82 -6.76
N THR A 390 -7.63 26.73 -7.87
CA THR A 390 -6.82 25.57 -8.23
C THR A 390 -5.34 25.92 -8.31
N VAL A 391 -4.49 25.08 -7.73
CA VAL A 391 -3.04 25.10 -7.94
C VAL A 391 -2.68 24.08 -9.01
N ALA A 392 -2.01 24.53 -10.08
CA ALA A 392 -1.50 23.65 -11.13
C ALA A 392 -0.54 22.60 -10.54
N THR A 393 -0.41 21.45 -11.20
CA THR A 393 0.48 20.34 -10.85
C THR A 393 0.10 19.51 -9.62
N LYS A 394 -0.88 19.92 -8.80
CA LYS A 394 -1.34 19.16 -7.63
C LYS A 394 -2.34 18.05 -7.98
N GLN A 395 -3.13 18.24 -9.01
CA GLN A 395 -4.21 17.34 -9.43
C GLN A 395 -3.75 15.96 -9.95
N PRO A 396 -2.54 15.79 -10.53
CA PRO A 396 -2.09 14.50 -11.09
C PRO A 396 -2.06 13.36 -10.08
N ALA A 397 -1.73 13.65 -8.82
CA ALA A 397 -1.73 12.63 -7.78
C ALA A 397 -3.14 12.04 -7.50
N MET A 398 -4.20 12.83 -7.76
CA MET A 398 -5.59 12.38 -7.62
C MET A 398 -6.08 11.61 -8.86
N THR A 399 -5.72 12.09 -10.06
CA THR A 399 -6.11 11.44 -11.32
C THR A 399 -5.39 10.12 -11.56
N ALA A 400 -4.19 9.92 -11.00
CA ALA A 400 -3.46 8.66 -11.05
C ALA A 400 -4.22 7.48 -10.42
N ALA A 401 -5.01 7.72 -9.37
CA ALA A 401 -5.84 6.70 -8.75
C ALA A 401 -6.99 6.25 -9.68
N SER A 402 -7.67 7.20 -10.35
CA SER A 402 -8.72 6.91 -11.34
C SER A 402 -8.14 6.21 -12.58
N PHE A 403 -6.92 6.55 -12.97
CA PHE A 403 -6.21 5.86 -14.06
C PHE A 403 -5.92 4.39 -13.71
N ALA A 404 -5.41 4.13 -12.51
CA ALA A 404 -5.13 2.78 -12.03
C ALA A 404 -6.40 1.91 -11.89
N GLU A 405 -7.54 2.52 -11.57
CA GLU A 405 -8.84 1.84 -11.51
C GLU A 405 -9.30 1.35 -12.88
N GLN A 406 -9.11 2.15 -13.91
CA GLN A 406 -9.46 1.75 -15.28
C GLN A 406 -8.53 0.67 -15.85
N VAL A 407 -7.30 0.58 -15.37
CA VAL A 407 -6.38 -0.53 -15.71
C VAL A 407 -6.86 -1.86 -15.11
N ASP A 408 -7.42 -1.83 -13.91
CA ASP A 408 -7.85 -3.03 -13.17
C ASP A 408 -9.11 -3.68 -13.77
N SER A 409 -9.99 -2.89 -14.39
CA SER A 409 -11.28 -3.34 -14.91
C SER A 409 -11.21 -4.12 -16.24
N ASN A 410 -10.03 -4.18 -16.90
CA ASN A 410 -9.92 -4.74 -18.24
C ASN A 410 -8.56 -5.41 -18.49
N GLU A 411 -8.54 -6.72 -18.69
CA GLU A 411 -7.36 -7.45 -19.12
C GLU A 411 -7.17 -7.38 -20.67
N GLY A 412 -6.07 -6.75 -21.08
CA GLY A 412 -5.30 -7.13 -22.29
C GLY A 412 -5.87 -6.89 -23.68
N SER A 413 -6.67 -5.83 -24.00
CA SER A 413 -7.06 -5.53 -25.39
C SER A 413 -6.54 -4.17 -25.89
N LYS A 414 -6.36 -4.04 -27.23
CA LYS A 414 -6.00 -2.75 -27.89
C LYS A 414 -7.01 -1.63 -27.59
N ALA A 415 -8.27 -1.97 -27.32
CA ALA A 415 -9.31 -1.03 -26.94
C ALA A 415 -8.99 -0.36 -25.57
N VAL A 416 -8.36 -1.08 -24.66
CA VAL A 416 -7.93 -0.59 -23.34
C VAL A 416 -6.81 0.43 -23.48
N ASP A 417 -5.79 0.12 -24.29
CA ASP A 417 -4.68 1.06 -24.53
C ASP A 417 -5.18 2.39 -25.11
N ASN A 418 -6.17 2.36 -25.99
CA ASN A 418 -6.78 3.55 -26.57
C ASN A 418 -7.59 4.36 -25.53
N LYS A 419 -8.32 3.70 -24.66
CA LYS A 419 -9.10 4.36 -23.59
C LYS A 419 -8.17 5.00 -22.55
N LEU A 420 -7.10 4.30 -22.18
CA LEU A 420 -6.08 4.83 -21.27
C LEU A 420 -5.30 6.00 -21.90
N ALA A 421 -4.98 5.92 -23.19
CA ALA A 421 -4.34 7.01 -23.93
C ALA A 421 -5.23 8.26 -23.96
N LYS A 422 -6.53 8.11 -24.20
CA LYS A 422 -7.51 9.19 -24.14
C LYS A 422 -7.58 9.84 -22.76
N LEU A 423 -7.61 9.03 -21.70
CA LEU A 423 -7.60 9.55 -20.33
C LEU A 423 -6.31 10.32 -20.03
N LEU A 424 -5.16 9.83 -20.50
CA LEU A 424 -3.88 10.52 -20.33
C LEU A 424 -3.87 11.87 -21.07
N ILE A 425 -4.46 11.94 -22.27
CA ILE A 425 -4.64 13.18 -23.02
C ILE A 425 -5.53 14.16 -22.24
N ASP A 426 -6.65 13.69 -21.69
CA ASP A 426 -7.57 14.51 -20.91
C ASP A 426 -6.91 15.07 -19.65
N VAL A 427 -6.08 14.26 -18.97
CA VAL A 427 -5.27 14.70 -17.83
C VAL A 427 -4.24 15.77 -18.27
N CYS A 428 -3.48 15.51 -19.34
CA CYS A 428 -2.49 16.46 -19.86
C CYS A 428 -3.17 17.80 -20.23
N ARG A 429 -4.30 17.78 -20.92
CA ARG A 429 -5.07 18.98 -21.28
C ARG A 429 -5.53 19.77 -20.04
N SER A 430 -6.09 19.07 -19.06
CA SER A 430 -6.55 19.70 -17.82
C SER A 430 -5.40 20.34 -17.02
N GLN A 431 -4.22 19.73 -17.06
CA GLN A 431 -3.02 20.29 -16.44
C GLN A 431 -2.49 21.49 -17.22
N SER A 432 -2.49 21.43 -18.55
CA SER A 432 -2.03 22.54 -19.39
C SER A 432 -2.86 23.80 -19.14
N VAL A 433 -4.19 23.70 -19.06
CA VAL A 433 -5.04 24.86 -18.78
C VAL A 433 -4.84 25.39 -17.35
N ALA A 434 -4.64 24.51 -16.37
CA ALA A 434 -4.37 24.92 -15.00
C ALA A 434 -3.01 25.62 -14.87
N VAL A 435 -1.96 25.08 -15.51
CA VAL A 435 -0.64 25.74 -15.57
C VAL A 435 -0.74 27.09 -16.24
N PHE A 436 -1.39 27.14 -17.39
CA PHE A 436 -1.56 28.41 -18.14
C PHE A 436 -2.29 29.46 -17.30
N GLY A 437 -3.41 29.13 -16.65
CA GLY A 437 -4.13 30.03 -15.77
C GLY A 437 -3.32 30.53 -14.56
N ASN A 438 -2.61 29.62 -13.86
CA ASN A 438 -1.78 30.02 -12.74
C ASN A 438 -0.58 30.88 -13.18
N VAL A 439 0.18 30.45 -14.20
CA VAL A 439 1.42 31.11 -14.62
C VAL A 439 1.12 32.50 -15.20
N SER A 440 0.18 32.59 -16.11
CA SER A 440 -0.14 33.90 -16.76
C SER A 440 -0.56 34.95 -15.73
N ILE A 441 -1.48 34.61 -14.84
CA ILE A 441 -1.96 35.56 -13.84
C ILE A 441 -0.90 35.84 -12.76
N ALA A 442 -0.14 34.84 -12.33
CA ALA A 442 0.93 35.11 -11.36
C ALA A 442 2.03 36.02 -11.93
N VAL A 443 2.46 35.79 -13.18
CA VAL A 443 3.44 36.65 -13.85
C VAL A 443 2.90 38.08 -14.03
N LEU A 444 1.68 38.22 -14.60
CA LEU A 444 1.10 39.51 -14.87
C LEU A 444 0.85 40.34 -13.60
N LEU A 445 0.33 39.70 -12.56
CA LEU A 445 0.08 40.38 -11.29
C LEU A 445 1.38 40.77 -10.60
N ALA A 446 2.37 39.87 -10.58
CA ALA A 446 3.69 40.13 -10.00
C ALA A 446 4.40 41.28 -10.74
N ALA A 447 4.34 41.29 -12.09
CA ALA A 447 4.87 42.36 -12.90
C ALA A 447 4.13 43.68 -12.66
N GLY A 448 2.78 43.64 -12.59
CA GLY A 448 1.95 44.82 -12.28
C GLY A 448 2.23 45.43 -10.91
N ILE A 449 2.41 44.58 -9.86
CA ILE A 449 2.78 45.04 -8.51
C ILE A 449 4.18 45.70 -8.54
N ALA A 450 5.15 45.05 -9.19
CA ALA A 450 6.53 45.59 -9.30
C ALA A 450 6.58 46.89 -10.05
N TRP A 451 5.82 47.00 -11.17
CA TRP A 451 5.69 48.22 -11.93
C TRP A 451 5.00 49.33 -11.13
N GLY A 452 3.88 49.04 -10.49
CA GLY A 452 3.15 50.01 -9.68
C GLY A 452 3.98 50.53 -8.49
N TYR A 453 4.75 49.68 -7.87
CA TYR A 453 5.67 50.06 -6.79
C TYR A 453 6.78 51.00 -7.33
N ALA A 454 7.43 50.65 -8.44
CA ALA A 454 8.45 51.47 -9.07
C ALA A 454 7.91 52.84 -9.50
N TYR A 455 6.70 52.88 -10.04
CA TYR A 455 6.02 54.13 -10.44
C TYR A 455 5.73 55.04 -9.24
N THR A 456 5.28 54.47 -8.12
CA THR A 456 4.89 55.28 -6.94
C THR A 456 6.07 55.68 -6.04
N HIS A 457 7.13 54.88 -5.98
CA HIS A 457 8.27 55.10 -5.06
C HIS A 457 9.56 55.54 -5.79
N GLY A 458 9.58 55.54 -7.13
CA GLY A 458 10.76 55.90 -7.93
C GLY A 458 11.92 54.92 -7.81
N GLN A 459 11.70 53.74 -7.20
CA GLN A 459 12.73 52.70 -6.97
C GLN A 459 12.15 51.33 -7.33
N PRO A 460 12.97 50.40 -7.83
CA PRO A 460 12.51 49.03 -8.10
C PRO A 460 12.09 48.33 -6.82
N LEU A 461 11.06 47.45 -6.93
CA LEU A 461 10.55 46.66 -5.79
C LEU A 461 11.62 45.71 -5.20
N LEU A 462 12.43 45.13 -6.06
CA LEU A 462 13.53 44.25 -5.65
C LEU A 462 14.88 44.95 -5.89
N ASN A 463 15.79 44.84 -4.95
CA ASN A 463 17.16 45.28 -5.15
C ASN A 463 17.88 44.38 -6.18
N GLU A 464 19.01 44.83 -6.68
CA GLU A 464 19.78 44.15 -7.73
C GLU A 464 20.19 42.73 -7.33
N ALA A 465 20.65 42.53 -6.11
CA ALA A 465 21.06 41.20 -5.60
C ALA A 465 19.92 40.19 -5.56
N VAL A 466 18.73 40.62 -5.08
CA VAL A 466 17.53 39.78 -5.04
C VAL A 466 17.02 39.50 -6.44
N THR A 467 17.03 40.47 -7.32
CA THR A 467 16.62 40.33 -8.73
C THR A 467 17.51 39.28 -9.44
N ALA A 468 18.83 39.44 -9.33
CA ALA A 468 19.79 38.50 -9.91
C ALA A 468 19.60 37.06 -9.33
N TYR A 469 19.36 36.96 -8.04
CA TYR A 469 19.08 35.67 -7.39
C TYR A 469 17.80 35.03 -7.94
N GLN A 470 16.71 35.79 -8.09
CA GLN A 470 15.43 35.25 -8.58
C GLN A 470 15.57 34.78 -10.04
N LEU A 471 16.19 35.55 -10.93
CA LEU A 471 16.42 35.14 -12.32
C LEU A 471 17.30 33.90 -12.41
N LYS A 472 18.43 33.89 -11.67
CA LYS A 472 19.34 32.73 -11.62
C LYS A 472 18.66 31.48 -11.06
N SER A 473 17.74 31.63 -10.11
CA SER A 473 17.06 30.52 -9.46
C SER A 473 16.11 29.74 -10.39
N ILE A 474 15.64 30.34 -11.48
CA ILE A 474 14.77 29.70 -12.47
C ILE A 474 15.53 29.21 -13.71
N GLU A 475 16.81 29.53 -13.83
CA GLU A 475 17.63 29.12 -14.97
C GLU A 475 17.85 27.62 -15.00
N ILE A 476 17.60 26.97 -16.15
CA ILE A 476 17.63 25.50 -16.27
C ILE A 476 18.93 24.96 -16.86
N PHE A 477 19.77 25.80 -17.49
CA PHE A 477 20.97 25.37 -18.20
C PHE A 477 22.23 25.36 -17.33
N THR A 478 22.36 26.30 -16.40
CA THR A 478 23.54 26.45 -15.55
C THR A 478 23.30 26.06 -14.09
N GLN A 479 22.02 25.92 -13.69
CA GLN A 479 21.63 25.62 -12.32
C GLN A 479 20.92 24.25 -12.23
N PRO A 480 21.00 23.56 -11.07
CA PRO A 480 20.28 22.29 -10.85
C PRO A 480 18.75 22.48 -10.67
N THR A 481 18.18 23.46 -11.35
CA THR A 481 16.78 23.90 -11.25
C THR A 481 15.79 22.76 -11.51
N LEU A 482 16.05 21.91 -12.52
CA LEU A 482 15.20 20.75 -12.81
C LEU A 482 15.27 19.67 -11.73
N TRP A 483 16.41 19.51 -11.07
CA TRP A 483 16.55 18.63 -9.90
C TRP A 483 15.69 19.15 -8.73
N TYR A 484 15.73 20.43 -8.44
CA TYR A 484 14.91 21.06 -7.42
C TYR A 484 13.42 21.03 -7.78
N ALA A 485 13.09 21.10 -9.05
CA ALA A 485 11.74 20.89 -9.55
C ALA A 485 11.26 19.43 -9.33
N ALA A 486 12.14 18.45 -9.51
CA ALA A 486 11.82 17.06 -9.22
C ALA A 486 11.54 16.83 -7.73
N ILE A 487 12.31 17.46 -6.81
CA ILE A 487 12.04 17.42 -5.36
C ILE A 487 10.64 18.01 -5.05
N ALA A 488 10.29 19.15 -5.65
CA ALA A 488 8.95 19.71 -5.50
C ALA A 488 7.86 18.75 -6.04
N GLY A 489 8.14 18.02 -7.12
CA GLY A 489 7.28 16.96 -7.66
C GLY A 489 7.07 15.80 -6.66
N VAL A 490 8.11 15.40 -5.91
CA VAL A 490 8.00 14.42 -4.82
C VAL A 490 7.09 14.94 -3.71
N TRP A 491 7.22 16.21 -3.31
CA TRP A 491 6.35 16.78 -2.27
C TRP A 491 4.90 16.93 -2.73
N LEU A 492 4.66 17.23 -4.01
CA LEU A 492 3.32 17.18 -4.61
C LEU A 492 2.69 15.80 -4.49
N PHE A 493 3.44 14.75 -4.82
CA PHE A 493 3.00 13.38 -4.61
C PHE A 493 2.72 13.08 -3.13
N CYS A 494 3.64 13.43 -2.23
CA CYS A 494 3.47 13.23 -0.78
C CYS A 494 2.23 13.98 -0.25
N SER A 495 1.98 15.21 -0.71
CA SER A 495 0.79 15.97 -0.31
C SER A 495 -0.50 15.25 -0.68
N GLY A 496 -0.49 14.56 -1.81
CA GLY A 496 -1.58 13.70 -2.24
C GLY A 496 -1.83 12.54 -1.27
N ILE A 497 -0.79 11.83 -0.84
CA ILE A 497 -0.89 10.76 0.16
C ILE A 497 -1.38 11.30 1.50
N ILE A 498 -0.80 12.42 1.95
CA ILE A 498 -1.17 13.07 3.21
C ILE A 498 -2.65 13.48 3.19
N ALA A 499 -3.11 14.11 2.12
CA ALA A 499 -4.52 14.47 1.98
C ALA A 499 -5.43 13.23 2.08
N GLY A 500 -5.10 12.14 1.37
CA GLY A 500 -5.86 10.88 1.48
C GLY A 500 -5.86 10.26 2.87
N PHE A 501 -4.74 10.35 3.58
CA PHE A 501 -4.67 9.91 4.97
C PHE A 501 -5.61 10.71 5.89
N PHE A 502 -5.63 12.05 5.76
CA PHE A 502 -6.49 12.89 6.58
C PHE A 502 -7.97 12.83 6.18
N ASP A 503 -8.31 12.65 4.90
CA ASP A 503 -9.70 12.38 4.47
C ASP A 503 -10.20 11.09 5.12
N ASN A 504 -9.43 10.02 4.99
CA ASN A 504 -9.73 8.75 5.62
C ASN A 504 -9.82 8.86 7.16
N ARG A 505 -8.96 9.69 7.77
CA ARG A 505 -9.00 9.97 9.21
C ARG A 505 -10.25 10.75 9.63
N SER A 506 -10.71 11.69 8.79
CA SER A 506 -11.95 12.45 8.99
C SER A 506 -13.17 11.54 9.05
N ASP A 507 -13.27 10.62 8.09
CA ASP A 507 -14.35 9.64 8.00
C ASP A 507 -14.28 8.65 9.18
N TYR A 508 -13.08 8.12 9.47
CA TYR A 508 -12.86 7.21 10.59
C TYR A 508 -13.28 7.80 11.93
N LEU A 509 -12.95 9.06 12.20
CA LEU A 509 -13.30 9.74 13.44
C LEU A 509 -14.73 10.29 13.44
N ASN A 510 -15.44 10.26 12.31
CA ASN A 510 -16.72 10.90 12.09
C ASN A 510 -16.72 12.36 12.58
N LEU A 511 -15.77 13.16 12.06
CA LEU A 511 -15.55 14.53 12.52
C LEU A 511 -16.80 15.40 12.45
N ARG A 512 -17.71 15.13 11.50
CA ARG A 512 -18.99 15.84 11.36
C ARG A 512 -19.84 15.75 12.63
N GLN A 513 -19.85 14.57 13.28
CA GLN A 513 -20.61 14.35 14.52
C GLN A 513 -19.80 14.71 15.76
N ARG A 514 -18.50 14.46 15.75
CA ARG A 514 -17.61 14.61 16.93
C ARG A 514 -17.23 16.06 17.22
N LEU A 515 -16.88 16.86 16.20
CA LEU A 515 -16.43 18.25 16.39
C LEU A 515 -17.46 19.15 17.08
N PRO A 516 -18.79 19.05 16.83
CA PRO A 516 -19.78 19.85 17.55
C PRO A 516 -19.79 19.65 19.08
N PHE A 517 -19.26 18.54 19.56
CA PHE A 517 -19.17 18.25 21.00
C PHE A 517 -17.82 18.64 21.62
N ASN A 518 -16.90 19.19 20.82
CA ASN A 518 -15.60 19.64 21.34
C ASN A 518 -15.82 20.77 22.38
N PRO A 519 -15.26 20.64 23.61
CA PRO A 519 -15.47 21.60 24.69
C PRO A 519 -15.04 23.03 24.34
N PHE A 520 -13.92 23.18 23.63
CA PHE A 520 -13.41 24.49 23.21
C PHE A 520 -14.33 25.16 22.18
N LEU A 521 -14.78 24.42 21.16
CA LEU A 521 -15.72 24.95 20.16
C LEU A 521 -17.08 25.30 20.77
N ARG A 522 -17.52 24.57 21.81
CA ARG A 522 -18.76 24.86 22.55
C ARG A 522 -18.70 26.18 23.29
N LYS A 523 -17.50 26.58 23.77
CA LYS A 523 -17.31 27.86 24.45
C LYS A 523 -17.35 29.06 23.51
N ILE A 524 -16.85 28.90 22.29
CA ILE A 524 -16.62 30.02 21.36
C ILE A 524 -17.76 30.17 20.35
N MET A 525 -18.43 29.07 19.96
CA MET A 525 -19.37 29.07 18.86
C MET A 525 -20.77 28.63 19.23
N ARG A 526 -21.78 29.31 18.67
CA ARG A 526 -23.20 28.91 18.74
C ARG A 526 -23.40 27.54 18.05
N PRO A 527 -24.47 26.79 18.36
CA PRO A 527 -24.69 25.44 17.84
C PRO A 527 -24.72 25.31 16.30
N GLN A 528 -25.41 26.25 15.62
CA GLN A 528 -25.54 26.16 14.14
C GLN A 528 -24.22 26.46 13.40
N PRO A 529 -23.47 27.58 13.63
CA PRO A 529 -22.16 27.79 13.02
C PRO A 529 -21.19 26.65 13.31
N ARG A 530 -21.19 26.10 14.52
CA ARG A 530 -20.34 24.98 14.92
C ARG A 530 -20.63 23.71 14.13
N ARG A 531 -21.92 23.38 13.87
CA ARG A 531 -22.31 22.23 13.02
C ARG A 531 -21.90 22.46 11.55
N ARG A 532 -22.03 23.68 11.02
CA ARG A 532 -21.57 24.04 9.67
C ARG A 532 -20.06 23.89 9.54
N LEU A 533 -19.30 24.41 10.52
CA LEU A 533 -17.85 24.26 10.57
C LEU A 533 -17.44 22.79 10.63
N ALA A 534 -18.09 21.98 11.45
CA ALA A 534 -17.82 20.54 11.55
C ALA A 534 -18.08 19.80 10.24
N ALA A 535 -19.17 20.15 9.54
CA ALA A 535 -19.49 19.57 8.25
C ALA A 535 -18.45 19.99 7.17
N TYR A 536 -18.02 21.25 7.18
CA TYR A 536 -17.00 21.77 6.29
C TYR A 536 -15.64 21.08 6.52
N ILE A 537 -15.18 21.04 7.78
CA ILE A 537 -13.91 20.39 8.15
C ILE A 537 -13.98 18.92 7.76
N HIS A 538 -15.05 18.21 8.06
CA HIS A 538 -15.21 16.80 7.71
C HIS A 538 -15.05 16.57 6.21
N LYS A 539 -15.67 17.40 5.37
CA LYS A 539 -15.62 17.28 3.91
C LYS A 539 -14.26 17.64 3.32
N HIS A 540 -13.53 18.59 3.92
CA HIS A 540 -12.34 19.20 3.35
C HIS A 540 -11.05 18.91 4.15
N TYR A 541 -11.11 18.04 5.16
CA TYR A 541 -10.01 17.83 6.11
C TYR A 541 -8.71 17.42 5.45
N GLY A 542 -8.76 16.44 4.55
CA GLY A 542 -7.58 15.99 3.83
C GLY A 542 -7.02 17.06 2.90
N SER A 543 -7.88 17.79 2.20
CA SER A 543 -7.42 18.89 1.33
C SER A 543 -6.78 20.01 2.12
N LEU A 544 -7.34 20.40 3.26
CA LEU A 544 -6.78 21.44 4.14
C LEU A 544 -5.42 21.01 4.69
N MET A 545 -5.33 19.81 5.28
CA MET A 545 -4.09 19.30 5.85
C MET A 545 -3.03 19.00 4.79
N GLY A 546 -3.42 18.43 3.65
CA GLY A 546 -2.51 18.17 2.53
C GLY A 546 -1.93 19.47 1.96
N ASN A 547 -2.72 20.55 1.87
CA ASN A 547 -2.27 21.87 1.44
C ASN A 547 -1.32 22.50 2.44
N PHE A 548 -1.68 22.48 3.72
CA PHE A 548 -0.86 23.04 4.79
C PHE A 548 0.51 22.37 4.87
N ILE A 549 0.52 21.03 4.96
CA ILE A 549 1.76 20.28 5.08
C ILE A 549 2.61 20.41 3.79
N PHE A 550 1.97 20.47 2.61
CA PHE A 550 2.68 20.73 1.36
C PHE A 550 3.44 22.06 1.40
N GLY A 551 2.80 23.13 1.86
CA GLY A 551 3.46 24.43 2.00
C GLY A 551 4.61 24.38 3.01
N MET A 552 4.44 23.70 4.15
CA MET A 552 5.51 23.51 5.12
C MET A 552 6.70 22.73 4.54
N LEU A 553 6.43 21.66 3.78
CA LEU A 553 7.49 20.89 3.11
C LEU A 553 8.25 21.77 2.09
N LEU A 554 7.55 22.56 1.30
CA LEU A 554 8.20 23.48 0.36
C LEU A 554 9.07 24.53 1.06
N GLY A 555 8.58 25.14 2.15
CA GLY A 555 9.31 26.18 2.88
C GLY A 555 10.53 25.66 3.63
N MET A 556 10.45 24.46 4.20
CA MET A 556 11.52 23.90 5.05
C MET A 556 12.60 23.12 4.29
N THR A 557 12.36 22.74 3.01
CA THR A 557 13.29 21.88 2.28
C THR A 557 14.69 22.50 2.12
N GLY A 558 14.78 23.78 1.80
CA GLY A 558 16.06 24.47 1.68
C GLY A 558 16.84 24.50 2.98
N TYR A 559 16.19 24.76 4.10
CA TYR A 559 16.79 24.71 5.42
C TYR A 559 17.38 23.33 5.75
N PHE A 560 16.63 22.27 5.51
CA PHE A 560 17.15 20.92 5.69
C PHE A 560 18.29 20.58 4.74
N GLY A 561 18.23 21.09 3.50
CA GLY A 561 19.35 20.99 2.57
C GLY A 561 20.63 21.58 3.13
N HIS A 562 20.56 22.81 3.62
CA HIS A 562 21.69 23.49 4.25
C HIS A 562 22.16 22.78 5.54
N LEU A 563 21.24 22.44 6.44
CA LEU A 563 21.54 21.76 7.71
C LEU A 563 22.29 20.44 7.54
N PHE A 564 21.94 19.66 6.52
CA PHE A 564 22.55 18.35 6.26
C PHE A 564 23.62 18.37 5.16
N GLY A 565 23.97 19.54 4.62
CA GLY A 565 24.93 19.67 3.52
C GLY A 565 24.49 18.94 2.24
N LEU A 566 23.16 18.84 2.00
CA LEU A 566 22.58 18.15 0.86
C LEU A 566 22.09 19.14 -0.19
N PRO A 567 22.19 18.83 -1.50
CA PRO A 567 21.68 19.70 -2.57
C PRO A 567 20.13 19.62 -2.64
N LEU A 568 19.48 20.04 -1.56
CA LEU A 568 18.02 20.07 -1.43
C LEU A 568 17.55 21.51 -1.45
N ASP A 569 16.77 21.84 -2.47
CA ASP A 569 15.99 23.07 -2.58
C ASP A 569 14.71 22.73 -3.36
N ILE A 570 13.84 23.69 -3.58
CA ILE A 570 12.61 23.46 -4.33
C ILE A 570 12.43 24.50 -5.44
N ARG A 571 11.88 24.03 -6.56
CA ARG A 571 11.35 24.89 -7.61
C ARG A 571 9.96 24.41 -7.98
N HIS A 572 8.98 25.26 -7.70
CA HIS A 572 7.59 24.98 -8.02
C HIS A 572 7.10 26.00 -9.05
N VAL A 573 6.48 25.51 -10.12
CA VAL A 573 6.08 26.32 -11.29
C VAL A 573 5.37 27.62 -10.91
N ALA A 574 4.44 27.57 -9.97
CA ALA A 574 3.62 28.71 -9.60
C ALA A 574 4.44 29.83 -8.91
N PHE A 575 5.37 29.50 -8.01
CA PHE A 575 6.25 30.50 -7.37
C PHE A 575 7.32 31.00 -8.32
N SER A 576 7.87 30.10 -9.15
CA SER A 576 8.84 30.49 -10.17
C SER A 576 8.25 31.48 -11.18
N SER A 577 6.97 31.35 -11.52
CA SER A 577 6.29 32.30 -12.39
C SER A 577 6.12 33.70 -11.77
N ALA A 578 5.70 33.76 -10.49
CA ALA A 578 5.60 35.05 -9.79
C ALA A 578 6.98 35.73 -9.61
N ASN A 579 8.00 34.93 -9.24
CA ASN A 579 9.38 35.45 -9.12
C ASN A 579 9.90 36.01 -10.44
N LEU A 580 9.61 35.35 -11.57
CA LEU A 580 9.93 35.88 -12.91
C LEU A 580 9.28 37.22 -13.13
N GLY A 581 7.97 37.39 -12.82
CA GLY A 581 7.25 38.65 -12.98
C GLY A 581 7.86 39.80 -12.16
N TYR A 582 8.15 39.53 -10.87
CA TYR A 582 8.80 40.54 -9.99
C TYR A 582 10.20 40.92 -10.49
N ALA A 583 11.02 39.92 -10.84
CA ALA A 583 12.42 40.13 -11.22
C ALA A 583 12.54 40.78 -12.60
N ALA A 584 11.67 40.43 -13.56
CA ALA A 584 11.73 40.97 -14.90
C ALA A 584 11.50 42.50 -14.91
N ILE A 585 10.55 43.00 -14.13
CA ILE A 585 10.27 44.42 -14.03
C ILE A 585 11.31 45.15 -13.19
N SER A 586 11.68 44.59 -12.03
CA SER A 586 12.66 45.22 -11.14
C SER A 586 14.08 45.29 -11.73
N GLY A 587 14.45 44.35 -12.59
CA GLY A 587 15.77 44.26 -13.23
C GLY A 587 15.77 44.78 -14.68
N HIS A 588 14.68 45.37 -15.18
CA HIS A 588 14.56 45.81 -16.57
C HIS A 588 14.98 44.74 -17.58
N ALA A 589 14.56 43.46 -17.33
CA ALA A 589 14.94 42.38 -18.19
C ALA A 589 14.48 42.59 -19.64
N ASP A 590 15.36 42.32 -20.59
CA ASP A 590 15.01 42.32 -22.00
C ASP A 590 14.04 41.19 -22.35
N ILE A 591 13.38 41.33 -23.49
CA ILE A 591 12.34 40.39 -23.92
C ILE A 591 12.89 38.95 -24.09
N PHE A 592 14.14 38.80 -24.49
CA PHE A 592 14.78 37.49 -24.66
C PHE A 592 14.97 36.77 -23.29
N THR A 593 15.52 37.49 -22.31
CA THR A 593 15.67 36.99 -20.92
C THR A 593 14.31 36.63 -20.30
N PHE A 594 13.28 37.45 -20.52
CA PHE A 594 11.94 37.15 -20.05
C PHE A 594 11.36 35.91 -20.72
N MET A 595 11.49 35.74 -22.05
CA MET A 595 11.00 34.57 -22.76
C MET A 595 11.75 33.30 -22.37
N LEU A 596 13.06 33.36 -22.18
CA LEU A 596 13.86 32.26 -21.69
C LEU A 596 13.44 31.86 -20.26
N GLY A 597 13.18 32.85 -19.40
CA GLY A 597 12.62 32.62 -18.06
C GLY A 597 11.26 31.94 -18.11
N LEU A 598 10.38 32.34 -19.02
CA LEU A 598 9.06 31.70 -19.19
C LEU A 598 9.15 30.27 -19.65
N VAL A 599 10.05 29.98 -20.61
CA VAL A 599 10.35 28.61 -21.04
C VAL A 599 10.87 27.75 -19.87
N SER A 600 11.76 28.33 -19.08
CA SER A 600 12.32 27.67 -17.87
C SER A 600 11.22 27.39 -16.83
N VAL A 601 10.29 28.30 -16.58
CA VAL A 601 9.14 28.13 -15.69
C VAL A 601 8.24 26.98 -16.19
N LEU A 602 7.97 26.92 -17.50
CA LEU A 602 7.18 25.83 -18.07
C LEU A 602 7.90 24.47 -17.96
N ALA A 603 9.22 24.44 -18.14
CA ALA A 603 10.05 23.23 -17.93
C ALA A 603 9.99 22.76 -16.47
N ILE A 604 10.09 23.68 -15.50
CA ILE A 604 9.89 23.38 -14.07
C ILE A 604 8.52 22.73 -13.85
N GLY A 605 7.47 23.31 -14.43
CA GLY A 605 6.11 22.77 -14.34
C GLY A 605 5.97 21.36 -14.91
N MET A 606 6.59 21.11 -16.05
CA MET A 606 6.61 19.79 -16.67
C MET A 606 7.28 18.75 -15.76
N VAL A 607 8.43 19.06 -15.17
CA VAL A 607 9.12 18.15 -14.24
C VAL A 607 8.29 17.93 -12.97
N ASN A 608 7.72 18.98 -12.38
CA ASN A 608 6.82 18.84 -11.22
C ASN A 608 5.67 17.86 -11.52
N LEU A 609 5.05 17.99 -12.71
CA LEU A 609 3.94 17.16 -13.16
C LEU A 609 4.37 15.70 -13.38
N VAL A 610 5.41 15.48 -14.18
CA VAL A 610 5.85 14.14 -14.55
C VAL A 610 6.28 13.34 -13.33
N VAL A 611 7.06 13.94 -12.41
CA VAL A 611 7.53 13.26 -11.21
C VAL A 611 6.35 12.93 -10.28
N SER A 612 5.47 13.89 -10.00
CA SER A 612 4.34 13.67 -9.11
C SER A 612 3.36 12.62 -9.65
N PHE A 613 3.03 12.69 -10.94
CA PHE A 613 2.13 11.74 -11.59
C PHE A 613 2.72 10.32 -11.64
N SER A 614 3.99 10.19 -12.03
CA SER A 614 4.65 8.89 -12.14
C SER A 614 4.73 8.17 -10.80
N LEU A 615 5.05 8.90 -9.72
CA LEU A 615 5.08 8.34 -8.37
C LEU A 615 3.68 7.94 -7.89
N ALA A 616 2.69 8.80 -8.11
CA ALA A 616 1.30 8.51 -7.74
C ALA A 616 0.75 7.30 -8.50
N LEU A 617 1.00 7.21 -9.79
CA LEU A 617 0.60 6.09 -10.63
C LEU A 617 1.30 4.78 -10.20
N ALA A 618 2.60 4.84 -9.93
CA ALA A 618 3.35 3.66 -9.45
C ALA A 618 2.78 3.11 -8.14
N VAL A 619 2.40 3.98 -7.20
CA VAL A 619 1.78 3.58 -5.93
C VAL A 619 0.37 3.04 -6.15
N ALA A 620 -0.45 3.72 -6.99
CA ALA A 620 -1.82 3.31 -7.28
C ALA A 620 -1.88 1.92 -7.95
N LEU A 621 -1.03 1.64 -8.92
CA LEU A 621 -0.93 0.33 -9.57
C LEU A 621 -0.45 -0.76 -8.60
N ARG A 622 0.59 -0.46 -7.80
CA ARG A 622 1.09 -1.41 -6.80
C ARG A 622 0.08 -1.74 -5.72
N SER A 623 -0.76 -0.78 -5.33
CA SER A 623 -1.79 -1.00 -4.31
C SER A 623 -2.87 -1.98 -4.78
N ARG A 624 -3.17 -1.96 -6.07
CA ARG A 624 -4.16 -2.85 -6.72
C ARG A 624 -3.56 -4.19 -7.16
N GLY A 625 -2.24 -4.33 -7.10
CA GLY A 625 -1.53 -5.53 -7.58
C GLY A 625 -1.49 -5.66 -9.10
N THR A 626 -1.97 -4.64 -9.81
CA THR A 626 -2.02 -4.59 -11.28
C THR A 626 -0.70 -4.10 -11.86
N ARG A 627 -0.41 -4.54 -13.08
CA ARG A 627 0.73 -4.03 -13.86
C ARG A 627 0.18 -3.37 -15.10
N LEU A 628 0.73 -2.20 -15.44
CA LEU A 628 0.53 -1.65 -16.78
C LEU A 628 0.99 -2.71 -17.79
N GLY A 629 0.19 -2.94 -18.81
CA GLY A 629 0.59 -3.71 -19.97
C GLY A 629 1.87 -3.15 -20.62
N SER A 630 2.00 -3.13 -21.90
CA SER A 630 3.17 -2.53 -22.54
C SER A 630 3.08 -0.98 -22.52
N MET A 631 3.91 -0.32 -21.69
CA MET A 631 4.06 1.15 -21.72
C MET A 631 4.33 1.68 -23.14
N ARG A 632 5.04 0.90 -23.95
CA ARG A 632 5.33 1.23 -25.35
C ARG A 632 4.05 1.30 -26.19
N ASN A 633 3.09 0.40 -25.98
CA ASN A 633 1.82 0.40 -26.69
C ASN A 633 0.94 1.56 -26.27
N LEU A 634 0.86 1.85 -24.97
CA LEU A 634 0.16 3.01 -24.44
C LEU A 634 0.71 4.33 -25.03
N LEU A 635 2.03 4.50 -25.04
CA LEU A 635 2.68 5.67 -25.63
C LEU A 635 2.47 5.76 -27.14
N LYS A 636 2.49 4.63 -27.86
CA LYS A 636 2.15 4.61 -29.29
C LYS A 636 0.71 5.08 -29.53
N SER A 637 -0.24 4.56 -28.75
CA SER A 637 -1.65 4.99 -28.83
C SER A 637 -1.82 6.46 -28.48
N PHE A 638 -1.16 6.95 -27.43
CA PHE A 638 -1.14 8.36 -27.06
C PHE A 638 -0.64 9.24 -28.23
N TRP A 639 0.56 8.95 -28.76
CA TRP A 639 1.13 9.73 -29.85
C TRP A 639 0.35 9.63 -31.15
N SER A 640 -0.30 8.49 -31.44
CA SER A 640 -1.17 8.37 -32.63
C SER A 640 -2.38 9.30 -32.54
N GLN A 641 -3.00 9.40 -31.36
CA GLN A 641 -4.14 10.31 -31.13
C GLN A 641 -3.71 11.78 -31.17
N VAL A 642 -2.55 12.13 -30.59
CA VAL A 642 -2.00 13.49 -30.62
C VAL A 642 -1.60 13.88 -32.05
N LYS A 643 -1.00 13.01 -32.84
CA LYS A 643 -0.67 13.29 -34.25
C LYS A 643 -1.92 13.49 -35.11
N ALA A 644 -2.98 12.73 -34.83
CA ALA A 644 -4.25 12.88 -35.56
C ALA A 644 -4.91 14.25 -35.27
N ASN A 645 -4.76 14.79 -34.06
CA ASN A 645 -5.27 16.11 -33.68
C ASN A 645 -4.39 16.74 -32.59
N PRO A 646 -3.36 17.53 -32.97
CA PRO A 646 -2.43 18.16 -32.01
C PRO A 646 -3.11 19.09 -31.01
N LEU A 647 -4.21 19.74 -31.40
CA LEU A 647 -4.97 20.66 -30.52
C LEU A 647 -5.67 19.93 -29.37
N ILE A 648 -5.81 18.61 -29.39
CA ILE A 648 -6.49 17.85 -28.35
C ILE A 648 -5.79 17.96 -26.98
N LEU A 649 -4.50 18.27 -26.96
CA LEU A 649 -3.73 18.52 -25.73
C LEU A 649 -3.99 19.91 -25.13
N LEU A 650 -4.42 20.86 -25.94
CA LEU A 650 -4.60 22.24 -25.51
C LEU A 650 -6.07 22.63 -25.34
N TYR A 651 -6.96 22.06 -26.14
CA TYR A 651 -8.37 22.42 -26.17
C TYR A 651 -9.29 21.21 -26.33
N PRO A 652 -10.45 21.15 -25.64
CA PRO A 652 -11.40 20.04 -25.80
C PRO A 652 -12.08 20.13 -27.17
N VAL A 653 -11.68 19.25 -28.08
CA VAL A 653 -12.32 19.10 -29.38
C VAL A 653 -13.52 18.17 -29.22
N GLN A 654 -14.71 18.63 -29.53
CA GLN A 654 -15.90 17.76 -29.60
C GLN A 654 -15.71 16.79 -30.77
N VAL A 655 -15.43 15.55 -30.50
CA VAL A 655 -15.55 14.49 -31.50
C VAL A 655 -17.05 14.28 -31.71
N ASN A 656 -17.57 14.71 -32.85
CA ASN A 656 -18.93 14.41 -33.29
C ASN A 656 -19.07 12.89 -33.42
N ASN A 657 -19.66 12.25 -32.42
CA ASN A 657 -20.11 10.87 -32.49
C ASN A 657 -21.30 10.75 -33.46
N LYS A 658 -21.08 10.94 -34.75
CA LYS A 658 -22.11 10.67 -35.80
C LYS A 658 -21.92 9.34 -36.49
N GLU A 659 -21.10 8.41 -35.96
CA GLU A 659 -20.84 7.11 -36.61
C GLU A 659 -21.18 5.87 -35.80
N ASN A 660 -22.09 5.93 -34.81
CA ASN A 660 -22.57 4.69 -34.18
C ASN A 660 -24.10 4.64 -34.06
N THR A 661 -24.79 4.96 -35.17
CA THR A 661 -26.20 4.57 -35.40
C THR A 661 -26.29 4.08 -36.85
N LYS A 662 -25.79 2.89 -37.09
CA LYS A 662 -26.20 1.99 -38.17
C LYS A 662 -26.00 0.56 -37.72
#